data_b6749b1cad71a8b87c540b071b1433a5
#
_entry.id   b6749b1cad71a8b87c540b071b1433a5
#
_cell.length_a   1.000
_cell.length_b   1.000
_cell.length_c   1.000
_cell.angle_alpha   90.00
_cell.angle_beta   90.00
_cell.angle_gamma   90.00
#
_symmetry.space_group_name_H-M   'P 1'
#
loop_
_entity.id
_entity.type
_entity.pdbx_description
1 polymer ?
#
loop_
_entity_poly.entity_id
_entity_poly.type
_entity_poly.pdbx_seq_one_letter_code
_entity_poly.pdbx_strand_id
1 'polypeptide(L)'
;MVTSIMKKQTIRERKKNRRQTIAVWITTCIATALFAAVFSFASSCQAGLIEYAKDLSGDYDYVFYDVPREEADHIVNNRKVATAYQSVGLGYAKLSGSKNPDKPYVYLTAMDNRAMQKNALHLIKGRMPKNDHEILLSRHMMTNGGVEYRVGDTITLDISEREDKNGNVLTQSSGYRTGEKLKKKLTASFQVVGIVQRPNFGFEEWTAPGYSVITYLNPKGDNILEKYMQRTDIYCKYTKAGLRDRAQTTADIVGVTLTPGVQKFPFIKDERITNRQINDLMERSPYRFYENWGLIRFERMDIGQSAYHMLYLAVAVTNVIILAAAVSCIGSSFAISMEEKRKSYGMLASVGATPRQIRQSVYYEAFLTGRTAIPLGTVLGLLLSTGGIFAIKALLYGQNTVQYLHVHVAWQMLIAGILLSTVTLVLSARRPAKQAAKSSPVAAMRGQAKKSRRAKKRTITAAIAGCTALFILVSYFMGVQTISVGQSNHMFDDHANVSVDVQGSWEANRSAVLQSTKEKSVTEAAVLRTAAYMVNTKEVPYTQTHIRRNGAPDLKHETTAVIQVLAVGETAYRNYLKELGLSYETAKDCAIFYNAYAGYWDGKETTWKVTDYKPGDWIRGQFCHEEQMEKTPDMTDQMQIAAVTTRRPFGVDTSQSYTDSGTIIVSDAWLDAHDPQGGAKITVKYASTDPGTLTQALEKTYDFYPEEIRNRDLQNRENNMLLFVDGIALYGFLLAVLLIGVTNICNTVLTDLWQRRREFVILRSVGMTPKQEKQMLAKEFFGYGRNGIAIGLVIGGCASALYYRIFASGVQGALWFCVAATVVIMVGLLLLFAGMIRYAMMKK
;
A
#
# COMPACT_ATOMS: atom_id res chain seq x y z
N MET A 1 10.69 -49.56 4.21
CA MET A 1 11.18 -49.47 2.83
C MET A 1 10.23 -50.17 1.90
N VAL A 2 9.91 -49.60 0.73
CA VAL A 2 9.16 -50.30 -0.31
C VAL A 2 10.06 -51.37 -0.92
N THR A 3 9.63 -52.63 -0.94
CA THR A 3 10.42 -53.72 -1.52
C THR A 3 10.72 -53.46 -3.02
N SER A 4 11.86 -53.93 -3.53
CA SER A 4 12.26 -53.73 -4.93
C SER A 4 11.18 -54.20 -5.90
N ILE A 5 10.47 -55.26 -5.56
CA ILE A 5 9.35 -55.81 -6.35
C ILE A 5 8.20 -54.80 -6.42
N MET A 6 7.78 -54.19 -5.32
CA MET A 6 6.70 -53.19 -5.28
C MET A 6 7.04 -51.92 -6.08
N LYS A 7 8.29 -51.48 -6.08
CA LYS A 7 8.76 -50.37 -6.91
C LYS A 7 8.63 -50.67 -8.41
N LYS A 8 9.11 -51.86 -8.82
CA LYS A 8 9.00 -52.31 -10.23
C LYS A 8 7.54 -52.42 -10.66
N GLN A 9 6.70 -53.01 -9.81
CA GLN A 9 5.25 -53.10 -10.04
C GLN A 9 4.59 -51.75 -10.23
N THR A 10 4.84 -50.79 -9.35
CA THR A 10 4.28 -49.42 -9.40
C THR A 10 4.67 -48.74 -10.73
N ILE A 11 5.92 -48.90 -11.17
CA ILE A 11 6.40 -48.34 -12.45
C ILE A 11 5.67 -48.98 -13.64
N ARG A 12 5.48 -50.30 -13.65
CA ARG A 12 4.74 -51.02 -14.71
C ARG A 12 3.26 -50.57 -14.75
N GLU A 13 2.62 -50.46 -13.60
CA GLU A 13 1.21 -50.00 -13.50
C GLU A 13 1.05 -48.56 -13.99
N ARG A 14 2.00 -47.65 -13.70
CA ARG A 14 2.01 -46.31 -14.27
C ARG A 14 2.08 -46.28 -15.79
N LYS A 15 2.93 -47.12 -16.38
CA LYS A 15 3.05 -47.26 -17.85
C LYS A 15 1.76 -47.76 -18.47
N LYS A 16 1.08 -48.73 -17.83
CA LYS A 16 -0.18 -49.32 -18.29
C LYS A 16 -1.31 -48.30 -18.24
N ASN A 17 -1.41 -47.49 -17.17
CA ASN A 17 -2.47 -46.50 -16.92
C ASN A 17 -2.00 -45.07 -17.22
N ARG A 18 -1.41 -44.85 -18.39
CA ARG A 18 -0.77 -43.58 -18.78
C ARG A 18 -1.68 -42.37 -18.66
N ARG A 19 -2.95 -42.47 -19.08
CA ARG A 19 -3.92 -41.34 -19.08
C ARG A 19 -4.17 -40.79 -17.68
N GLN A 20 -4.36 -41.62 -16.67
CA GLN A 20 -4.60 -41.16 -15.31
C GLN A 20 -3.33 -40.65 -14.65
N THR A 21 -2.19 -41.30 -14.93
CA THR A 21 -0.90 -40.82 -14.46
C THR A 21 -0.61 -39.40 -14.97
N ILE A 22 -0.93 -39.13 -16.25
CA ILE A 22 -0.81 -37.80 -16.86
C ILE A 22 -1.80 -36.82 -16.21
N ALA A 23 -3.04 -37.23 -15.94
CA ALA A 23 -4.02 -36.35 -15.29
C ALA A 23 -3.55 -35.90 -13.88
N VAL A 24 -3.07 -36.86 -13.05
CA VAL A 24 -2.49 -36.56 -11.74
C VAL A 24 -1.27 -35.63 -11.86
N TRP A 25 -0.43 -35.90 -12.86
CA TRP A 25 0.77 -35.12 -13.12
C TRP A 25 0.46 -33.69 -13.54
N ILE A 26 -0.47 -33.49 -14.48
CA ILE A 26 -0.91 -32.15 -14.92
C ILE A 26 -1.51 -31.36 -13.76
N THR A 27 -2.42 -31.95 -12.98
CA THR A 27 -3.06 -31.24 -11.84
C THR A 27 -2.05 -30.90 -10.77
N THR A 28 -1.06 -31.76 -10.51
CA THR A 28 0.03 -31.43 -9.56
C THR A 28 0.90 -30.29 -10.09
N CYS A 29 1.24 -30.32 -11.39
CA CYS A 29 2.02 -29.30 -12.06
C CYS A 29 1.31 -27.92 -12.00
N ILE A 30 0.02 -27.87 -12.33
CA ILE A 30 -0.78 -26.63 -12.26
C ILE A 30 -0.85 -26.08 -10.82
N ALA A 31 -1.13 -26.94 -9.84
CA ALA A 31 -1.18 -26.52 -8.44
C ALA A 31 0.16 -25.94 -7.97
N THR A 32 1.28 -26.58 -8.33
CA THR A 32 2.62 -26.10 -8.01
C THR A 32 2.92 -24.79 -8.72
N ALA A 33 2.53 -24.66 -9.99
CA ALA A 33 2.70 -23.43 -10.76
C ALA A 33 1.96 -22.24 -10.10
N LEU A 34 0.75 -22.48 -9.61
CA LEU A 34 0.00 -21.44 -8.90
C LEU A 34 0.66 -21.03 -7.57
N PHE A 35 1.13 -21.98 -6.76
CA PHE A 35 1.87 -21.65 -5.54
C PHE A 35 3.12 -20.81 -5.84
N ALA A 36 3.92 -21.27 -6.81
CA ALA A 36 5.14 -20.58 -7.21
C ALA A 36 4.86 -19.18 -7.78
N ALA A 37 3.81 -19.03 -8.59
CA ALA A 37 3.41 -17.74 -9.15
C ALA A 37 2.98 -16.74 -8.08
N VAL A 38 2.13 -17.16 -7.12
CA VAL A 38 1.64 -16.30 -6.05
C VAL A 38 2.79 -15.83 -5.15
N PHE A 39 3.67 -16.73 -4.74
CA PHE A 39 4.82 -16.36 -3.92
C PHE A 39 5.84 -15.48 -4.65
N SER A 40 6.13 -15.78 -5.92
CA SER A 40 7.04 -14.98 -6.76
C SER A 40 6.48 -13.57 -7.02
N PHE A 41 5.19 -13.46 -7.33
CA PHE A 41 4.54 -12.16 -7.53
C PHE A 41 4.58 -11.31 -6.27
N ALA A 42 4.20 -11.89 -5.12
CA ALA A 42 4.23 -11.17 -3.84
C ALA A 42 5.64 -10.68 -3.47
N SER A 43 6.68 -11.50 -3.70
CA SER A 43 8.06 -11.09 -3.42
C SER A 43 8.54 -9.98 -4.37
N SER A 44 8.07 -9.98 -5.61
CA SER A 44 8.38 -8.94 -6.60
C SER A 44 7.70 -7.62 -6.26
N CYS A 45 6.44 -7.63 -5.83
CA CYS A 45 5.75 -6.43 -5.35
C CYS A 45 6.46 -5.84 -4.13
N GLN A 46 6.85 -6.67 -3.17
CA GLN A 46 7.57 -6.20 -1.99
C GLN A 46 8.91 -5.56 -2.37
N ALA A 47 9.70 -6.22 -3.21
CA ALA A 47 11.00 -5.69 -3.63
C ALA A 47 10.86 -4.35 -4.37
N GLY A 48 9.88 -4.24 -5.27
CA GLY A 48 9.63 -3.00 -6.00
C GLY A 48 9.20 -1.84 -5.11
N LEU A 49 8.36 -2.08 -4.10
CA LEU A 49 7.94 -1.05 -3.15
C LEU A 49 9.10 -0.59 -2.23
N ILE A 50 9.98 -1.51 -1.84
CA ILE A 50 11.19 -1.16 -1.08
C ILE A 50 12.13 -0.30 -1.93
N GLU A 51 12.33 -0.66 -3.20
CA GLU A 51 13.19 0.10 -4.11
C GLU A 51 12.62 1.49 -4.40
N TYR A 52 11.32 1.58 -4.63
CA TYR A 52 10.61 2.87 -4.74
C TYR A 52 10.81 3.74 -3.49
N ALA A 53 10.64 3.17 -2.30
CA ALA A 53 10.81 3.91 -1.05
C ALA A 53 12.27 4.38 -0.85
N LYS A 54 13.25 3.57 -1.25
CA LYS A 54 14.67 3.95 -1.21
C LYS A 54 15.01 5.09 -2.17
N ASP A 55 14.42 5.07 -3.35
CA ASP A 55 14.63 6.12 -4.34
C ASP A 55 13.99 7.46 -3.92
N LEU A 56 12.89 7.38 -3.17
CA LEU A 56 12.18 8.57 -2.69
C LEU A 56 12.82 9.18 -1.45
N SER A 57 13.16 8.36 -0.44
CA SER A 57 13.52 8.83 0.90
C SER A 57 14.94 8.44 1.36
N GLY A 58 15.69 7.73 0.52
CA GLY A 58 17.03 7.24 0.86
C GLY A 58 17.03 5.84 1.51
N ASP A 59 18.22 5.18 1.47
CA ASP A 59 18.40 3.81 1.99
C ASP A 59 18.97 3.83 3.42
N TYR A 60 18.19 4.36 4.34
CA TYR A 60 18.46 4.36 5.79
C TYR A 60 17.15 4.21 6.56
N ASP A 61 17.22 3.75 7.80
CA ASP A 61 16.07 3.62 8.69
C ASP A 61 15.96 4.81 9.65
N TYR A 62 17.11 5.23 10.20
CA TYR A 62 17.20 6.35 11.13
C TYR A 62 18.35 7.27 10.75
N VAL A 63 18.18 8.56 10.95
CA VAL A 63 19.28 9.54 10.94
C VAL A 63 19.34 10.22 12.30
N PHE A 64 20.56 10.32 12.85
CA PHE A 64 20.89 11.05 14.08
C PHE A 64 21.64 12.30 13.66
N TYR A 65 21.11 13.48 13.99
CA TYR A 65 21.62 14.76 13.57
C TYR A 65 22.57 15.36 14.61
N ASP A 66 23.54 16.10 14.15
CA ASP A 66 24.46 16.90 14.98
C ASP A 66 25.20 16.09 16.06
N VAL A 67 25.50 14.83 15.80
CA VAL A 67 26.20 13.94 16.74
C VAL A 67 27.65 14.41 16.89
N PRO A 68 28.20 14.58 18.12
CA PRO A 68 29.61 14.84 18.31
C PRO A 68 30.45 13.73 17.67
N ARG A 69 31.53 14.11 16.97
CA ARG A 69 32.39 13.15 16.25
C ARG A 69 32.95 12.06 17.17
N GLU A 70 33.22 12.39 18.41
CA GLU A 70 33.71 11.45 19.43
C GLU A 70 32.71 10.34 19.77
N GLU A 71 31.44 10.63 19.65
CA GLU A 71 30.33 9.69 19.93
C GLU A 71 29.84 8.92 18.68
N ALA A 72 30.29 9.35 17.49
CA ALA A 72 29.86 8.74 16.23
C ALA A 72 30.16 7.24 16.16
N ASP A 73 31.32 6.83 16.66
CA ASP A 73 31.76 5.43 16.65
C ASP A 73 30.85 4.52 17.51
N HIS A 74 30.26 5.06 18.58
CA HIS A 74 29.31 4.31 19.42
C HIS A 74 28.05 3.93 18.63
N ILE A 75 27.56 4.85 17.80
CA ILE A 75 26.39 4.62 16.94
C ILE A 75 26.71 3.67 15.80
N VAL A 76 27.79 3.95 15.07
CA VAL A 76 28.21 3.19 13.88
C VAL A 76 28.51 1.73 14.21
N ASN A 77 29.17 1.48 15.36
CA ASN A 77 29.59 0.14 15.77
C ASN A 77 28.54 -0.61 16.63
N ASN A 78 27.33 -0.07 16.75
CA ASN A 78 26.27 -0.76 17.49
C ASN A 78 25.88 -2.08 16.80
N ARG A 79 25.79 -3.18 17.56
CA ARG A 79 25.49 -4.53 17.05
C ARG A 79 24.15 -4.65 16.31
N LYS A 80 23.22 -3.75 16.57
CA LYS A 80 21.89 -3.70 15.93
C LYS A 80 21.87 -2.82 14.69
N VAL A 81 22.98 -2.11 14.36
CA VAL A 81 23.20 -1.37 13.14
C VAL A 81 23.88 -2.29 12.13
N ALA A 82 23.25 -2.48 10.97
CA ALA A 82 23.82 -3.31 9.90
C ALA A 82 24.83 -2.53 9.07
N THR A 83 24.51 -1.29 8.76
CA THR A 83 25.39 -0.35 8.04
C THR A 83 25.07 1.07 8.46
N ALA A 84 26.10 1.91 8.49
CA ALA A 84 25.97 3.33 8.70
C ALA A 84 26.81 4.11 7.68
N TYR A 85 26.40 5.32 7.40
CA TYR A 85 27.16 6.29 6.64
C TYR A 85 26.95 7.68 7.23
N GLN A 86 27.84 8.59 6.91
CA GLN A 86 27.91 9.89 7.57
C GLN A 86 27.83 11.03 6.57
N SER A 87 27.22 12.12 6.99
CA SER A 87 27.36 13.42 6.38
C SER A 87 27.83 14.43 7.42
N VAL A 88 28.67 15.36 7.02
CA VAL A 88 29.27 16.34 7.93
C VAL A 88 28.85 17.72 7.52
N GLY A 89 28.13 18.41 8.39
CA GLY A 89 27.79 19.81 8.21
C GLY A 89 29.03 20.72 8.40
N LEU A 90 29.37 21.46 7.37
CA LEU A 90 30.53 22.33 7.38
C LEU A 90 30.17 23.77 7.81
N GLY A 91 28.94 24.17 7.58
CA GLY A 91 28.43 25.49 7.97
C GLY A 91 27.68 26.20 6.87
N TYR A 92 27.42 27.47 7.13
CA TYR A 92 26.56 28.33 6.31
C TYR A 92 27.38 29.36 5.56
N ALA A 93 26.97 29.73 4.37
CA ALA A 93 27.46 30.93 3.72
C ALA A 93 26.26 31.77 3.22
N LYS A 94 26.42 33.09 3.22
CA LYS A 94 25.40 34.00 2.72
C LYS A 94 25.17 33.76 1.23
N LEU A 95 23.93 33.56 0.80
CA LEU A 95 23.55 33.48 -0.60
C LEU A 95 23.22 34.87 -1.12
N SER A 96 24.20 35.51 -1.75
CA SER A 96 23.98 36.84 -2.32
C SER A 96 23.00 36.80 -3.46
N GLY A 97 21.97 37.64 -3.39
CA GLY A 97 20.90 37.68 -4.39
C GLY A 97 19.74 36.69 -4.14
N SER A 98 19.73 35.99 -3.01
CA SER A 98 18.57 35.16 -2.66
C SER A 98 17.30 36.01 -2.61
N LYS A 99 16.25 35.56 -3.33
CA LYS A 99 14.92 36.19 -3.32
C LYS A 99 14.02 35.66 -2.22
N ASN A 100 14.40 34.55 -1.58
CA ASN A 100 13.66 33.96 -0.49
C ASN A 100 14.21 34.51 0.84
N PRO A 101 13.44 35.31 1.59
CA PRO A 101 13.89 35.89 2.86
C PRO A 101 14.08 34.84 3.96
N ASP A 102 13.40 33.71 3.90
CA ASP A 102 13.51 32.62 4.89
C ASP A 102 14.70 31.69 4.60
N LYS A 103 15.26 31.75 3.38
CA LYS A 103 16.42 30.96 2.98
C LYS A 103 17.55 31.86 2.44
N PRO A 104 18.16 32.73 3.30
CA PRO A 104 19.19 33.64 2.86
C PRO A 104 20.58 32.99 2.73
N TYR A 105 20.71 31.68 2.98
CA TYR A 105 21.99 30.99 3.06
C TYR A 105 22.10 29.81 2.11
N VAL A 106 23.33 29.35 1.90
CA VAL A 106 23.67 27.98 1.50
C VAL A 106 24.19 27.23 2.72
N TYR A 107 23.89 25.96 2.81
CA TYR A 107 24.44 25.05 3.81
C TYR A 107 25.35 24.03 3.17
N LEU A 108 26.62 24.07 3.49
CA LEU A 108 27.63 23.18 2.93
C LEU A 108 27.73 21.91 3.77
N THR A 109 27.53 20.76 3.12
CA THR A 109 27.62 19.43 3.72
C THR A 109 28.61 18.57 2.95
N ALA A 110 29.49 17.88 3.66
CA ALA A 110 30.43 16.92 3.06
C ALA A 110 29.90 15.48 3.19
N MET A 111 29.93 14.71 2.09
CA MET A 111 29.54 13.32 2.03
C MET A 111 30.55 12.46 1.29
N ASP A 112 30.75 11.22 1.72
CA ASP A 112 31.46 10.23 0.94
C ASP A 112 30.61 9.67 -0.21
N ASN A 113 31.22 8.92 -1.12
CA ASN A 113 30.50 8.31 -2.26
C ASN A 113 29.34 7.42 -1.82
N ARG A 114 29.47 6.77 -0.66
CA ARG A 114 28.43 5.86 -0.16
C ARG A 114 27.23 6.65 0.35
N ALA A 115 27.47 7.72 1.10
CA ALA A 115 26.42 8.62 1.58
C ALA A 115 25.67 9.27 0.41
N MET A 116 26.38 9.73 -0.63
CA MET A 116 25.76 10.30 -1.83
C MET A 116 24.87 9.31 -2.56
N GLN A 117 25.30 8.05 -2.71
CA GLN A 117 24.50 7.01 -3.36
C GLN A 117 23.28 6.61 -2.55
N LYS A 118 23.36 6.66 -1.21
CA LYS A 118 22.30 6.18 -0.31
C LYS A 118 21.26 7.25 0.03
N ASN A 119 21.57 8.53 -0.17
CA ASN A 119 20.67 9.65 0.16
C ASN A 119 19.73 10.08 -0.97
N ALA A 120 19.49 9.23 -1.98
CA ALA A 120 18.59 9.52 -3.09
C ALA A 120 18.85 10.87 -3.77
N LEU A 121 20.13 11.19 -4.01
CA LEU A 121 20.53 12.41 -4.70
C LEU A 121 20.37 12.22 -6.22
N HIS A 122 19.36 12.82 -6.80
CA HIS A 122 19.08 12.72 -8.24
C HIS A 122 19.82 13.79 -9.01
N LEU A 123 20.82 13.39 -9.78
CA LEU A 123 21.63 14.30 -10.61
C LEU A 123 20.81 14.75 -11.85
N ILE A 124 20.63 16.07 -11.99
CA ILE A 124 19.98 16.67 -13.16
C ILE A 124 21.01 16.94 -14.26
N LYS A 125 22.17 17.48 -13.88
CA LYS A 125 23.21 17.88 -14.84
C LYS A 125 24.62 17.74 -14.23
N GLY A 126 25.59 17.37 -15.02
CA GLY A 126 26.99 17.25 -14.58
C GLY A 126 27.32 15.89 -13.99
N ARG A 127 28.06 15.83 -12.92
CA ARG A 127 28.55 14.62 -12.25
C ARG A 127 28.67 14.81 -10.73
N MET A 128 28.79 13.70 -10.01
CA MET A 128 29.08 13.72 -8.57
C MET A 128 30.52 14.25 -8.29
N PRO A 129 30.73 14.93 -7.16
CA PRO A 129 32.06 15.45 -6.77
C PRO A 129 33.00 14.30 -6.43
N LYS A 130 34.30 14.50 -6.73
CA LYS A 130 35.37 13.51 -6.51
C LYS A 130 36.39 13.96 -5.46
N ASN A 131 36.42 15.25 -5.14
CA ASN A 131 37.27 15.85 -4.13
C ASN A 131 36.53 16.99 -3.41
N ASP A 132 37.06 17.48 -2.34
CA ASP A 132 36.51 18.49 -1.45
C ASP A 132 36.52 19.93 -1.98
N HIS A 133 37.07 20.15 -3.17
CA HIS A 133 36.97 21.41 -3.92
C HIS A 133 35.85 21.44 -4.95
N GLU A 134 35.16 20.31 -5.12
CA GLU A 134 34.05 20.17 -6.04
C GLU A 134 32.71 20.13 -5.26
N ILE A 135 31.70 20.79 -5.82
CA ILE A 135 30.37 20.84 -5.19
C ILE A 135 29.26 20.51 -6.15
N LEU A 136 28.18 19.93 -5.57
CA LEU A 136 26.83 19.86 -6.15
C LEU A 136 25.99 21.00 -5.60
N LEU A 137 25.18 21.59 -6.45
CA LEU A 137 24.18 22.57 -6.07
C LEU A 137 22.79 21.95 -6.16
N SER A 138 21.95 22.25 -5.18
CA SER A 138 20.52 21.95 -5.27
C SER A 138 19.86 22.87 -6.30
N ARG A 139 19.07 22.30 -7.21
CA ARG A 139 18.25 23.07 -8.15
C ARG A 139 17.32 24.05 -7.42
N HIS A 140 16.88 23.69 -6.23
CA HIS A 140 16.04 24.54 -5.38
C HIS A 140 16.66 25.91 -5.08
N MET A 141 17.97 25.99 -4.98
CA MET A 141 18.68 27.27 -4.84
C MET A 141 18.45 28.21 -6.04
N MET A 142 18.29 27.65 -7.23
CA MET A 142 18.05 28.43 -8.47
C MET A 142 16.57 28.79 -8.62
N THR A 143 15.68 27.83 -8.41
CA THR A 143 14.23 28.00 -8.65
C THR A 143 13.56 28.83 -7.55
N ASN A 144 13.87 28.55 -6.29
CA ASN A 144 13.31 29.24 -5.13
C ASN A 144 14.18 30.44 -4.69
N GLY A 145 15.50 30.25 -4.65
CA GLY A 145 16.45 31.32 -4.30
C GLY A 145 16.64 32.36 -5.39
N GLY A 146 16.30 32.04 -6.64
CA GLY A 146 16.35 32.96 -7.77
C GLY A 146 17.76 33.37 -8.21
N VAL A 147 18.79 32.57 -7.84
CA VAL A 147 20.18 32.75 -8.25
C VAL A 147 20.53 31.73 -9.33
N GLU A 148 21.28 32.14 -10.35
CA GLU A 148 21.69 31.27 -11.43
C GLU A 148 23.14 30.85 -11.33
N TYR A 149 23.38 29.55 -11.33
CA TYR A 149 24.70 28.93 -11.43
C TYR A 149 24.72 27.84 -12.50
N ARG A 150 25.91 27.64 -13.09
CA ARG A 150 26.14 26.64 -14.14
C ARG A 150 27.21 25.65 -13.73
N VAL A 151 27.13 24.44 -14.26
CA VAL A 151 28.22 23.47 -14.15
C VAL A 151 29.47 24.06 -14.79
N GLY A 152 30.57 24.09 -14.05
CA GLY A 152 31.85 24.72 -14.44
C GLY A 152 32.13 26.04 -13.70
N ASP A 153 31.11 26.69 -13.11
CA ASP A 153 31.32 27.92 -12.34
C ASP A 153 32.16 27.66 -11.10
N THR A 154 32.87 28.70 -10.65
CA THR A 154 33.59 28.69 -9.38
C THR A 154 32.91 29.62 -8.40
N ILE A 155 32.59 29.10 -7.22
CA ILE A 155 31.89 29.83 -6.15
C ILE A 155 32.83 29.93 -4.94
N THR A 156 33.00 31.14 -4.45
CA THR A 156 33.73 31.37 -3.19
C THR A 156 32.73 31.57 -2.06
N LEU A 157 32.84 30.77 -1.02
CA LEU A 157 31.93 30.74 0.11
C LEU A 157 32.65 31.16 1.39
N ASP A 158 32.11 32.14 2.12
CA ASP A 158 32.52 32.48 3.48
C ASP A 158 31.77 31.57 4.46
N ILE A 159 32.34 30.40 4.72
CA ILE A 159 31.75 29.37 5.56
C ILE A 159 31.72 29.84 7.00
N SER A 160 30.56 29.86 7.60
CA SER A 160 30.27 30.50 8.88
C SER A 160 29.37 29.58 9.73
N GLU A 161 29.34 29.85 11.02
CA GLU A 161 28.39 29.31 11.97
C GLU A 161 27.25 30.32 12.20
N ARG A 162 26.02 29.86 12.34
CA ARG A 162 24.87 30.71 12.68
C ARG A 162 24.78 30.83 14.19
N GLU A 163 24.65 32.04 14.70
CA GLU A 163 24.44 32.31 16.11
C GLU A 163 23.20 33.22 16.30
N ASP A 164 22.37 32.91 17.29
CA ASP A 164 21.27 33.77 17.69
C ASP A 164 21.77 35.05 18.43
N LYS A 165 20.84 35.90 18.85
CA LYS A 165 21.17 37.12 19.58
C LYS A 165 21.85 36.84 20.92
N ASN A 166 21.71 35.64 21.48
CA ASN A 166 22.27 35.23 22.75
C ASN A 166 23.58 34.45 22.59
N GLY A 167 24.05 34.26 21.36
CA GLY A 167 25.28 33.50 21.06
C GLY A 167 25.08 31.98 20.97
N ASN A 168 23.83 31.49 20.96
CA ASN A 168 23.57 30.07 20.78
C ASN A 168 23.73 29.69 19.30
N VAL A 169 24.38 28.55 19.05
CA VAL A 169 24.54 28.02 17.71
C VAL A 169 23.23 27.51 17.16
N LEU A 170 22.87 27.94 15.94
CA LEU A 170 21.68 27.55 15.22
C LEU A 170 22.01 26.50 14.16
N THR A 171 21.14 25.50 14.03
CA THR A 171 21.29 24.38 13.06
C THR A 171 20.32 24.53 11.88
N GLN A 172 20.39 23.60 10.90
CA GLN A 172 19.46 23.57 9.75
C GLN A 172 17.99 23.41 10.14
N SER A 173 17.72 22.78 11.25
CA SER A 173 16.36 22.62 11.79
C SER A 173 15.85 23.86 12.53
N SER A 174 16.73 24.81 12.84
CA SER A 174 16.34 26.10 13.35
C SER A 174 16.06 27.03 12.17
N GLY A 175 14.80 27.32 11.87
CA GLY A 175 14.41 28.25 10.81
C GLY A 175 15.19 29.59 10.91
N TYR A 176 15.12 30.40 9.86
CA TYR A 176 15.73 31.72 9.86
C TYR A 176 15.14 32.60 10.96
N ARG A 177 16.00 33.27 11.73
CA ARG A 177 15.58 34.17 12.79
C ARG A 177 16.10 35.58 12.54
N THR A 178 15.24 36.54 12.53
CA THR A 178 15.62 37.95 12.35
C THR A 178 16.62 38.40 13.42
N GLY A 179 17.81 38.88 12.96
CA GLY A 179 18.87 39.39 13.85
C GLY A 179 19.89 38.33 14.25
N GLU A 180 19.86 37.12 13.71
CA GLU A 180 20.96 36.15 13.81
C GLU A 180 22.21 36.66 13.08
N LYS A 181 23.37 36.13 13.45
CA LYS A 181 24.68 36.53 12.91
C LYS A 181 25.44 35.32 12.35
N LEU A 182 26.18 35.57 11.30
CA LEU A 182 27.12 34.60 10.74
C LEU A 182 28.50 34.86 11.31
N LYS A 183 29.04 33.90 12.05
CA LYS A 183 30.40 33.92 12.57
C LYS A 183 31.33 33.16 11.61
N LYS A 184 32.10 33.91 10.84
CA LYS A 184 32.98 33.36 9.81
C LYS A 184 34.06 32.44 10.40
N LYS A 185 34.16 31.25 9.80
CA LYS A 185 35.16 30.23 10.11
C LYS A 185 36.28 30.20 9.05
N LEU A 186 35.91 30.23 7.78
CA LEU A 186 36.82 30.01 6.66
C LEU A 186 36.26 30.60 5.37
N THR A 187 37.11 30.97 4.45
CA THR A 187 36.79 31.22 3.05
C THR A 187 37.35 30.12 2.19
N ALA A 188 36.54 29.50 1.36
CA ALA A 188 36.96 28.46 0.42
C ALA A 188 36.27 28.62 -0.94
N SER A 189 37.01 28.25 -2.00
CA SER A 189 36.50 28.27 -3.38
C SER A 189 36.23 26.85 -3.87
N PHE A 190 35.08 26.68 -4.51
CA PHE A 190 34.60 25.39 -4.99
C PHE A 190 34.21 25.48 -6.45
N GLN A 191 34.45 24.41 -7.20
CA GLN A 191 33.98 24.26 -8.56
C GLN A 191 32.62 23.54 -8.57
N VAL A 192 31.62 24.10 -9.25
CA VAL A 192 30.34 23.47 -9.46
C VAL A 192 30.48 22.36 -10.49
N VAL A 193 30.37 21.09 -10.09
CA VAL A 193 30.52 19.93 -10.98
C VAL A 193 29.18 19.27 -11.33
N GLY A 194 28.11 19.58 -10.61
CA GLY A 194 26.79 19.08 -10.93
C GLY A 194 25.66 19.82 -10.22
N ILE A 195 24.46 19.59 -10.71
CA ILE A 195 23.21 20.12 -10.20
C ILE A 195 22.32 18.92 -9.89
N VAL A 196 21.81 18.84 -8.66
CA VAL A 196 20.89 17.80 -8.19
C VAL A 196 19.49 18.36 -8.03
N GLN A 197 18.48 17.51 -8.09
CA GLN A 197 17.13 17.86 -7.65
C GLN A 197 17.17 18.33 -6.19
N ARG A 198 16.13 19.00 -5.74
CA ARG A 198 15.96 19.31 -4.32
C ARG A 198 16.11 18.00 -3.53
N PRO A 199 17.02 17.94 -2.54
CA PRO A 199 17.15 16.77 -1.70
C PRO A 199 15.84 16.44 -0.95
N ASN A 200 15.66 15.19 -0.55
CA ASN A 200 14.49 14.78 0.22
C ASN A 200 14.43 15.45 1.60
N PHE A 201 13.25 15.38 2.23
CA PHE A 201 12.98 16.03 3.52
C PHE A 201 13.95 15.60 4.63
N GLY A 202 14.39 14.36 4.67
CA GLY A 202 15.36 13.88 5.67
C GLY A 202 16.77 14.47 5.50
N PHE A 203 17.02 15.17 4.40
CA PHE A 203 18.29 15.85 4.13
C PHE A 203 18.16 17.38 4.15
N GLU A 204 17.13 17.94 3.51
CA GLU A 204 16.84 19.37 3.51
C GLU A 204 15.43 19.62 4.01
N GLU A 205 15.30 19.90 5.30
CA GLU A 205 14.02 20.29 5.88
C GLU A 205 13.48 21.57 5.24
N TRP A 206 12.18 21.71 5.13
CA TRP A 206 11.52 22.88 4.53
C TRP A 206 11.79 24.19 5.27
N THR A 207 11.87 24.13 6.62
CA THR A 207 12.24 25.28 7.47
C THR A 207 13.72 25.58 7.44
N ALA A 208 14.55 24.76 6.82
CA ALA A 208 15.99 24.95 6.74
C ALA A 208 16.35 26.27 6.06
N PRO A 209 17.12 27.15 6.70
CA PRO A 209 17.43 28.49 6.17
C PRO A 209 18.56 28.47 5.13
N GLY A 210 19.20 27.34 4.92
CA GLY A 210 20.26 27.13 3.92
C GLY A 210 19.86 26.16 2.85
N TYR A 211 20.06 26.52 1.57
CA TYR A 211 19.99 25.59 0.45
C TYR A 211 21.15 24.61 0.51
N SER A 212 20.89 23.34 0.24
CA SER A 212 21.91 22.29 0.31
C SER A 212 22.97 22.44 -0.78
N VAL A 213 24.22 22.47 -0.37
CA VAL A 213 25.40 22.39 -1.22
C VAL A 213 26.24 21.22 -0.72
N ILE A 214 26.57 20.28 -1.60
CA ILE A 214 27.19 19.02 -1.21
C ILE A 214 28.61 18.93 -1.80
N THR A 215 29.60 18.71 -0.94
CA THR A 215 30.99 18.45 -1.34
C THR A 215 31.40 17.01 -0.99
N TYR A 216 32.55 16.60 -1.48
CA TYR A 216 33.09 15.27 -1.19
C TYR A 216 33.77 15.22 0.18
N LEU A 217 33.47 14.21 0.96
CA LEU A 217 34.14 13.85 2.19
C LEU A 217 35.19 12.77 1.88
N ASN A 218 36.45 13.08 2.04
CA ASN A 218 37.51 12.07 1.93
C ASN A 218 37.56 11.25 3.24
N PRO A 219 37.19 9.96 3.23
CA PRO A 219 37.15 9.15 4.45
C PRO A 219 38.58 8.84 5.01
N LYS A 220 39.62 9.11 4.25
CA LYS A 220 41.02 8.90 4.67
C LYS A 220 41.64 10.10 5.37
N GLY A 221 40.89 11.15 5.64
CA GLY A 221 41.41 12.43 6.13
C GLY A 221 41.90 13.35 5.00
N ASP A 222 42.61 14.40 5.33
CA ASP A 222 43.09 15.44 4.41
C ASP A 222 41.94 16.22 3.71
N ASN A 223 40.88 16.52 4.44
CA ASN A 223 39.86 17.43 3.97
C ASN A 223 40.20 18.86 4.33
N ILE A 224 39.97 19.80 3.39
CA ILE A 224 40.21 21.25 3.64
C ILE A 224 39.54 21.75 4.92
N LEU A 225 38.41 21.15 5.28
CA LEU A 225 37.55 21.58 6.38
C LEU A 225 37.66 20.65 7.58
N GLU A 226 38.57 19.67 7.62
CA GLU A 226 38.71 18.66 8.69
C GLU A 226 38.68 19.27 10.10
N LYS A 227 39.37 20.42 10.26
CA LYS A 227 39.44 21.16 11.52
C LYS A 227 38.07 21.64 12.04
N TYR A 228 37.09 21.79 11.16
CA TYR A 228 35.74 22.29 11.48
C TYR A 228 34.71 21.20 11.57
N MET A 229 35.07 19.94 11.30
CA MET A 229 34.21 18.78 11.30
C MET A 229 34.02 18.22 12.72
N GLN A 230 33.38 18.98 13.60
CA GLN A 230 33.16 18.57 15.01
C GLN A 230 31.87 17.75 15.20
N ARG A 231 30.92 17.92 14.31
CA ARG A 231 29.61 17.24 14.37
C ARG A 231 29.31 16.54 13.06
N THR A 232 28.57 15.44 13.14
CA THR A 232 28.21 14.61 12.00
C THR A 232 26.77 14.12 12.10
N ASP A 233 26.11 14.01 10.96
CA ASP A 233 24.85 13.32 10.87
C ASP A 233 25.09 11.86 10.48
N ILE A 234 24.50 10.94 11.22
CA ILE A 234 24.73 9.50 11.06
C ILE A 234 23.46 8.84 10.57
N TYR A 235 23.49 8.33 9.35
CA TYR A 235 22.42 7.58 8.73
C TYR A 235 22.62 6.09 9.00
N CYS A 236 21.68 5.48 9.71
CA CYS A 236 21.77 4.11 10.15
C CYS A 236 20.76 3.21 9.45
N LYS A 237 21.24 2.08 8.93
CA LYS A 237 20.41 0.96 8.54
C LYS A 237 20.44 -0.07 9.65
N TYR A 238 19.29 -0.41 10.25
CA TYR A 238 19.23 -1.38 11.32
C TYR A 238 19.30 -2.82 10.79
N THR A 239 19.75 -3.74 11.61
CA THR A 239 19.57 -5.18 11.35
C THR A 239 18.09 -5.53 11.43
N LYS A 240 17.68 -6.67 10.86
CA LYS A 240 16.29 -7.14 10.99
C LYS A 240 15.83 -7.24 12.46
N ALA A 241 16.72 -7.65 13.36
CA ALA A 241 16.44 -7.71 14.79
C ALA A 241 16.34 -6.29 15.38
N GLY A 242 17.24 -5.38 14.99
CA GLY A 242 17.22 -3.98 15.41
C GLY A 242 15.96 -3.27 14.96
N LEU A 243 15.55 -3.47 13.71
CA LEU A 243 14.34 -2.86 13.16
C LEU A 243 13.06 -3.41 13.80
N ARG A 244 13.03 -4.71 14.13
CA ARG A 244 11.92 -5.30 14.88
C ARG A 244 11.75 -4.69 16.28
N ASP A 245 12.86 -4.39 16.95
CA ASP A 245 12.91 -3.79 18.28
C ASP A 245 13.37 -2.33 18.23
N ARG A 246 12.89 -1.56 17.22
CA ARG A 246 13.42 -0.25 16.88
C ARG A 246 13.43 0.77 18.01
N ALA A 247 12.38 0.82 18.85
CA ALA A 247 12.35 1.72 20.00
C ALA A 247 13.48 1.40 21.01
N GLN A 248 13.68 0.09 21.35
CA GLN A 248 14.77 -0.31 22.23
C GLN A 248 16.15 -0.10 21.56
N THR A 249 16.23 -0.34 20.25
CA THR A 249 17.49 -0.12 19.52
C THR A 249 17.87 1.35 19.50
N THR A 250 16.91 2.24 19.25
CA THR A 250 17.12 3.68 19.30
C THR A 250 17.47 4.15 20.72
N ALA A 251 16.76 3.63 21.75
CA ALA A 251 17.06 3.92 23.14
C ALA A 251 18.50 3.53 23.53
N ASP A 252 18.95 2.34 23.11
CA ASP A 252 20.32 1.86 23.34
C ASP A 252 21.35 2.76 22.64
N ILE A 253 21.03 3.25 21.44
CA ILE A 253 21.93 4.14 20.66
C ILE A 253 22.03 5.51 21.31
N VAL A 254 20.91 6.11 21.71
CA VAL A 254 20.91 7.46 22.31
C VAL A 254 21.23 7.46 23.82
N GLY A 255 21.45 6.30 24.42
CA GLY A 255 21.79 6.17 25.82
C GLY A 255 20.66 6.49 26.81
N VAL A 256 19.38 6.44 26.35
CA VAL A 256 18.20 6.79 27.13
C VAL A 256 17.42 5.51 27.48
N THR A 257 16.98 5.40 28.74
CA THR A 257 16.17 4.25 29.17
C THR A 257 14.79 4.35 28.53
N LEU A 258 14.37 3.27 27.86
CA LEU A 258 13.07 3.20 27.23
C LEU A 258 11.94 3.18 28.28
N THR A 259 10.92 4.00 28.10
CA THR A 259 9.72 3.98 28.93
C THR A 259 8.97 2.66 28.73
N PRO A 260 8.65 1.90 29.79
CA PRO A 260 7.97 0.62 29.67
C PRO A 260 6.61 0.75 28.99
N GLY A 261 6.37 -0.09 27.99
CA GLY A 261 5.06 -0.19 27.30
C GLY A 261 4.46 -1.58 27.52
N VAL A 262 3.21 -1.65 27.97
CA VAL A 262 2.52 -2.93 28.19
C VAL A 262 1.95 -3.46 26.87
N GLN A 263 2.63 -4.45 26.28
CA GLN A 263 2.15 -5.15 25.09
C GLN A 263 1.06 -6.17 25.45
N LYS A 264 -0.10 -6.12 24.80
CA LYS A 264 -1.20 -7.08 25.03
C LYS A 264 -0.81 -8.52 24.66
N PHE A 265 0.02 -8.67 23.64
CA PHE A 265 0.50 -9.97 23.16
C PHE A 265 2.02 -9.95 23.02
N PRO A 266 2.76 -10.93 23.56
CA PRO A 266 4.22 -10.92 23.52
C PRO A 266 4.82 -11.06 22.13
N PHE A 267 4.05 -11.57 21.14
CA PHE A 267 4.50 -11.80 19.76
C PHE A 267 3.98 -10.77 18.76
N ILE A 268 3.07 -9.88 19.18
CA ILE A 268 2.48 -8.84 18.31
C ILE A 268 2.77 -7.52 18.99
N LYS A 269 3.65 -6.72 18.36
CA LYS A 269 3.96 -5.38 18.84
C LYS A 269 2.86 -4.40 18.47
N ASP A 270 2.33 -3.70 19.46
CA ASP A 270 1.40 -2.60 19.21
C ASP A 270 2.18 -1.35 18.80
N GLU A 271 1.93 -0.90 17.58
CA GLU A 271 2.61 0.25 16.99
C GLU A 271 2.33 1.56 17.73
N ARG A 272 1.13 1.70 18.27
CA ARG A 272 0.79 2.88 19.06
C ARG A 272 1.69 3.02 20.28
N ILE A 273 2.02 1.89 20.90
CA ILE A 273 2.94 1.84 22.05
C ILE A 273 4.36 2.18 21.56
N THR A 274 4.81 1.54 20.46
CA THR A 274 6.14 1.78 19.90
C THR A 274 6.31 3.23 19.45
N ASN A 275 5.33 3.84 18.77
CA ASN A 275 5.39 5.22 18.34
C ASN A 275 5.39 6.19 19.53
N ARG A 276 4.60 5.92 20.58
CA ARG A 276 4.64 6.70 21.81
C ARG A 276 6.02 6.62 22.49
N GLN A 277 6.64 5.44 22.49
CA GLN A 277 7.99 5.27 23.02
C GLN A 277 9.04 6.03 22.19
N ILE A 278 8.91 6.04 20.87
CA ILE A 278 9.81 6.79 19.98
C ILE A 278 9.64 8.30 20.17
N ASN A 279 8.42 8.80 20.30
CA ASN A 279 8.16 10.20 20.56
C ASN A 279 8.77 10.64 21.92
N ASP A 280 8.58 9.83 22.97
CA ASP A 280 9.21 10.06 24.27
C ASP A 280 10.75 10.04 24.20
N LEU A 281 11.31 9.17 23.35
CA LEU A 281 12.76 9.18 23.10
C LEU A 281 13.20 10.43 22.34
N MET A 282 12.43 10.93 21.39
CA MET A 282 12.75 12.17 20.66
C MET A 282 12.87 13.38 21.61
N GLU A 283 12.00 13.47 22.62
CA GLU A 283 12.03 14.54 23.60
C GLU A 283 13.24 14.43 24.58
N ARG A 284 13.67 13.21 24.93
CA ARG A 284 14.73 12.95 25.93
C ARG A 284 16.10 12.65 25.36
N SER A 285 16.21 12.51 24.04
CA SER A 285 17.43 12.17 23.35
C SER A 285 18.43 13.33 23.39
N PRO A 286 19.75 13.07 23.61
CA PRO A 286 20.80 14.07 23.48
C PRO A 286 21.01 14.55 22.04
N TYR A 287 20.54 13.77 21.07
CA TYR A 287 20.59 14.09 19.63
C TYR A 287 19.20 14.13 19.06
N ARG A 288 18.95 15.06 18.17
CA ARG A 288 17.77 14.96 17.30
C ARG A 288 17.92 13.74 16.40
N PHE A 289 16.84 13.00 16.17
CA PHE A 289 16.83 11.94 15.18
C PHE A 289 15.51 11.94 14.40
N TYR A 290 15.57 11.37 13.22
CA TYR A 290 14.42 11.20 12.34
C TYR A 290 14.31 9.75 11.91
N GLU A 291 13.07 9.24 11.92
CA GLU A 291 12.73 7.90 11.48
C GLU A 291 12.28 7.95 10.01
N ASN A 292 12.97 7.25 9.12
CA ASN A 292 12.58 7.13 7.72
C ASN A 292 11.36 6.20 7.60
N TRP A 293 10.21 6.71 8.03
CA TRP A 293 8.97 5.96 8.02
C TRP A 293 8.56 5.52 6.62
N GLY A 294 8.90 6.31 5.58
CA GLY A 294 8.66 5.97 4.17
C GLY A 294 9.23 4.62 3.78
N LEU A 295 10.43 4.29 4.28
CA LEU A 295 11.10 3.01 4.01
C LEU A 295 10.78 1.93 5.04
N ILE A 296 10.79 2.28 6.33
CA ILE A 296 10.60 1.32 7.43
C ILE A 296 9.29 0.55 7.31
N ARG A 297 8.19 1.22 6.94
CA ARG A 297 6.87 0.59 6.74
C ARG A 297 6.90 -0.54 5.70
N PHE A 298 7.83 -0.50 4.74
CA PHE A 298 7.99 -1.50 3.69
C PHE A 298 9.06 -2.56 4.00
N GLU A 299 10.00 -2.30 4.89
CA GLU A 299 11.04 -3.27 5.27
C GLU A 299 10.63 -4.16 6.45
N ARG A 300 9.70 -3.69 7.28
CA ARG A 300 9.22 -4.45 8.44
C ARG A 300 8.39 -5.66 8.02
N MET A 301 8.70 -6.80 8.64
CA MET A 301 7.97 -8.06 8.44
C MET A 301 7.07 -8.43 9.64
N ASP A 302 6.75 -7.48 10.52
CA ASP A 302 6.00 -7.76 11.74
C ASP A 302 4.53 -8.04 11.44
N ILE A 303 3.98 -9.06 12.13
CA ILE A 303 2.56 -9.40 12.04
C ILE A 303 1.76 -8.28 12.71
N GLY A 304 0.92 -7.61 11.93
CA GLY A 304 -0.07 -6.66 12.43
C GLY A 304 0.05 -5.23 11.93
N GLN A 305 1.21 -4.79 11.45
CA GLN A 305 1.41 -3.37 11.12
C GLN A 305 2.36 -3.04 9.95
N SER A 306 2.89 -4.04 9.24
CA SER A 306 3.59 -3.73 8.00
C SER A 306 2.59 -3.35 6.91
N ALA A 307 3.00 -2.49 5.97
CA ALA A 307 2.22 -2.19 4.77
C ALA A 307 1.84 -3.47 3.99
N TYR A 308 2.58 -4.55 4.22
CA TYR A 308 2.34 -5.87 3.61
C TYR A 308 1.43 -6.79 4.40
N HIS A 309 0.92 -6.38 5.57
CA HIS A 309 0.04 -7.25 6.35
C HIS A 309 -1.14 -7.77 5.51
N MET A 310 -1.79 -6.89 4.79
CA MET A 310 -2.89 -7.25 3.88
C MET A 310 -2.41 -8.09 2.70
N LEU A 311 -1.23 -7.79 2.13
CA LEU A 311 -0.64 -8.59 1.06
C LEU A 311 -0.33 -10.02 1.52
N TYR A 312 0.33 -10.19 2.67
CA TYR A 312 0.65 -11.52 3.19
C TYR A 312 -0.59 -12.29 3.63
N LEU A 313 -1.59 -11.61 4.18
CA LEU A 313 -2.88 -12.22 4.49
C LEU A 313 -3.57 -12.71 3.21
N ALA A 314 -3.60 -11.89 2.17
CA ALA A 314 -4.14 -12.28 0.86
C ALA A 314 -3.38 -13.47 0.26
N VAL A 315 -2.04 -13.45 0.30
CA VAL A 315 -1.19 -14.57 -0.13
C VAL A 315 -1.49 -15.83 0.66
N ALA A 316 -1.62 -15.74 2.00
CA ALA A 316 -1.93 -16.88 2.84
C ALA A 316 -3.32 -17.48 2.53
N VAL A 317 -4.35 -16.64 2.46
CA VAL A 317 -5.72 -17.05 2.12
C VAL A 317 -5.76 -17.69 0.74
N THR A 318 -5.12 -17.06 -0.25
CA THR A 318 -5.00 -17.57 -1.63
C THR A 318 -4.36 -18.95 -1.65
N ASN A 319 -3.23 -19.14 -0.96
CA ASN A 319 -2.55 -20.43 -0.89
C ASN A 319 -3.38 -21.51 -0.17
N VAL A 320 -4.15 -21.15 0.86
CA VAL A 320 -5.09 -22.09 1.52
C VAL A 320 -6.20 -22.53 0.55
N ILE A 321 -6.71 -21.63 -0.25
CA ILE A 321 -7.73 -21.93 -1.27
C ILE A 321 -7.15 -22.86 -2.35
N ILE A 322 -5.95 -22.55 -2.88
CA ILE A 322 -5.26 -23.42 -3.84
C ILE A 322 -5.02 -24.79 -3.23
N LEU A 323 -4.54 -24.86 -1.99
CA LEU A 323 -4.30 -26.11 -1.26
C LEU A 323 -5.59 -26.98 -1.20
N ALA A 324 -6.71 -26.37 -0.77
CA ALA A 324 -7.98 -27.09 -0.65
C ALA A 324 -8.48 -27.61 -2.00
N ALA A 325 -8.43 -26.77 -3.04
CA ALA A 325 -8.82 -27.14 -4.40
C ALA A 325 -7.91 -28.24 -4.98
N ALA A 326 -6.60 -28.10 -4.83
CA ALA A 326 -5.61 -29.05 -5.32
C ALA A 326 -5.69 -30.39 -4.59
N VAL A 327 -5.82 -30.41 -3.26
CA VAL A 327 -6.00 -31.65 -2.48
C VAL A 327 -7.27 -32.40 -2.92
N SER A 328 -8.35 -31.68 -3.18
CA SER A 328 -9.59 -32.28 -3.68
C SER A 328 -9.40 -32.88 -5.09
N CYS A 329 -8.81 -32.11 -6.00
CA CYS A 329 -8.63 -32.52 -7.41
C CYS A 329 -7.62 -33.66 -7.57
N ILE A 330 -6.43 -33.51 -7.00
CA ILE A 330 -5.40 -34.53 -7.04
C ILE A 330 -5.86 -35.81 -6.30
N GLY A 331 -6.57 -35.63 -5.16
CA GLY A 331 -7.12 -36.74 -4.37
C GLY A 331 -8.18 -37.53 -5.14
N SER A 332 -9.06 -36.87 -5.91
CA SER A 332 -10.03 -37.56 -6.76
C SER A 332 -9.37 -38.29 -7.92
N SER A 333 -8.33 -37.71 -8.54
CA SER A 333 -7.55 -38.33 -9.59
C SER A 333 -6.81 -39.59 -9.10
N PHE A 334 -6.21 -39.54 -7.91
CA PHE A 334 -5.63 -40.70 -7.26
C PHE A 334 -6.68 -41.77 -6.93
N ALA A 335 -7.87 -41.38 -6.44
CA ALA A 335 -8.92 -42.34 -6.14
C ALA A 335 -9.40 -43.11 -7.37
N ILE A 336 -9.49 -42.42 -8.51
CA ILE A 336 -9.83 -43.04 -9.79
C ILE A 336 -8.72 -44.03 -10.23
N SER A 337 -7.44 -43.59 -10.18
CA SER A 337 -6.29 -44.45 -10.48
C SER A 337 -6.27 -45.69 -9.58
N MET A 338 -6.59 -45.56 -8.31
CA MET A 338 -6.62 -46.69 -7.37
C MET A 338 -7.75 -47.68 -7.65
N GLU A 339 -8.92 -47.22 -8.09
CA GLU A 339 -10.04 -48.10 -8.42
C GLU A 339 -9.70 -49.03 -9.60
N GLU A 340 -9.01 -48.50 -10.61
CA GLU A 340 -8.53 -49.33 -11.74
C GLU A 340 -7.47 -50.34 -11.33
N LYS A 341 -6.60 -49.97 -10.38
CA LYS A 341 -5.54 -50.84 -9.86
C LYS A 341 -6.03 -51.82 -8.77
N ARG A 342 -7.33 -51.74 -8.41
CA ARG A 342 -7.88 -52.54 -7.32
C ARG A 342 -7.70 -54.03 -7.49
N LYS A 343 -7.87 -54.55 -8.69
CA LYS A 343 -7.59 -55.97 -9.02
C LYS A 343 -6.13 -56.35 -8.77
N SER A 344 -5.19 -55.50 -9.23
CA SER A 344 -3.75 -55.70 -9.00
C SER A 344 -3.40 -55.70 -7.52
N TYR A 345 -3.96 -54.78 -6.74
CA TYR A 345 -3.75 -54.73 -5.28
C TYR A 345 -4.40 -55.92 -4.57
N GLY A 346 -5.54 -56.40 -5.06
CA GLY A 346 -6.19 -57.62 -4.55
C GLY A 346 -5.36 -58.86 -4.78
N MET A 347 -4.77 -59.02 -6.01
CA MET A 347 -3.84 -60.11 -6.32
C MET A 347 -2.57 -60.01 -5.48
N LEU A 348 -2.01 -58.82 -5.27
CA LEU A 348 -0.83 -58.65 -4.40
C LEU A 348 -1.14 -59.04 -2.95
N ALA A 349 -2.34 -58.68 -2.46
CA ALA A 349 -2.77 -59.04 -1.11
C ALA A 349 -2.98 -60.56 -0.98
N SER A 350 -3.47 -61.27 -2.02
CA SER A 350 -3.62 -62.73 -2.00
C SER A 350 -2.27 -63.46 -2.00
N VAL A 351 -1.22 -62.84 -2.55
CA VAL A 351 0.17 -63.35 -2.52
C VAL A 351 0.93 -62.94 -1.24
N GLY A 352 0.24 -62.30 -0.29
CA GLY A 352 0.82 -61.96 1.02
C GLY A 352 1.34 -60.53 1.19
N ALA A 353 1.01 -59.62 0.30
CA ALA A 353 1.38 -58.20 0.48
C ALA A 353 0.59 -57.55 1.65
N THR A 354 1.32 -56.93 2.59
CA THR A 354 0.69 -56.31 3.76
C THR A 354 -0.02 -54.99 3.41
N PRO A 355 -1.05 -54.58 4.16
CA PRO A 355 -1.73 -53.31 3.96
C PRO A 355 -0.75 -52.11 4.03
N ARG A 356 0.31 -52.24 4.78
CA ARG A 356 1.37 -51.21 4.93
C ARG A 356 2.18 -51.08 3.62
N GLN A 357 2.50 -52.19 2.98
CA GLN A 357 3.22 -52.23 1.69
C GLN A 357 2.36 -51.64 0.56
N ILE A 358 1.07 -51.97 0.52
CA ILE A 358 0.14 -51.41 -0.47
C ILE A 358 0.04 -49.88 -0.30
N ARG A 359 -0.08 -49.38 0.93
CA ARG A 359 -0.10 -47.96 1.22
C ARG A 359 1.20 -47.28 0.80
N GLN A 360 2.34 -47.88 1.06
CA GLN A 360 3.65 -47.35 0.66
C GLN A 360 3.80 -47.27 -0.86
N SER A 361 3.23 -48.24 -1.62
CA SER A 361 3.21 -48.20 -3.08
C SER A 361 2.48 -46.98 -3.64
N VAL A 362 1.36 -46.58 -3.01
CA VAL A 362 0.62 -45.39 -3.40
C VAL A 362 1.43 -44.11 -3.12
N TYR A 363 2.08 -44.01 -1.97
CA TYR A 363 2.95 -42.87 -1.67
C TYR A 363 4.19 -42.83 -2.58
N TYR A 364 4.70 -43.97 -2.99
CA TYR A 364 5.79 -44.03 -3.96
C TYR A 364 5.35 -43.55 -5.35
N GLU A 365 4.12 -43.86 -5.76
CA GLU A 365 3.54 -43.32 -7.00
C GLU A 365 3.37 -41.78 -6.90
N ALA A 366 2.92 -41.27 -5.77
CA ALA A 366 2.88 -39.82 -5.51
C ALA A 366 4.28 -39.21 -5.61
N PHE A 367 5.27 -39.80 -4.99
CA PHE A 367 6.67 -39.34 -5.05
C PHE A 367 7.20 -39.30 -6.52
N LEU A 368 6.97 -40.36 -7.30
CA LEU A 368 7.37 -40.38 -8.70
C LEU A 368 6.66 -39.32 -9.55
N THR A 369 5.43 -38.93 -9.18
CA THR A 369 4.70 -37.87 -9.85
C THR A 369 5.26 -36.51 -9.44
N GLY A 370 5.48 -36.30 -8.14
CA GLY A 370 5.98 -35.04 -7.58
C GLY A 370 7.40 -34.71 -8.05
N ARG A 371 8.27 -35.73 -8.15
CA ARG A 371 9.66 -35.56 -8.61
C ARG A 371 9.78 -34.81 -9.95
N THR A 372 8.83 -34.97 -10.86
CA THR A 372 8.83 -34.31 -12.16
C THR A 372 7.82 -33.17 -12.27
N ALA A 373 6.66 -33.30 -11.63
CA ALA A 373 5.62 -32.28 -11.69
C ALA A 373 5.95 -31.03 -10.87
N ILE A 374 6.59 -31.19 -9.70
CA ILE A 374 6.92 -30.04 -8.84
C ILE A 374 7.99 -29.12 -9.47
N PRO A 375 9.17 -29.64 -9.94
CA PRO A 375 10.12 -28.74 -10.58
C PRO A 375 9.57 -28.05 -11.82
N LEU A 376 8.87 -28.79 -12.70
CA LEU A 376 8.29 -28.20 -13.89
C LEU A 376 7.20 -27.17 -13.55
N GLY A 377 6.33 -27.49 -12.57
CA GLY A 377 5.31 -26.56 -12.08
C GLY A 377 5.93 -25.28 -11.50
N THR A 378 7.03 -25.41 -10.74
CA THR A 378 7.76 -24.24 -10.22
C THR A 378 8.28 -23.34 -11.34
N VAL A 379 8.91 -23.92 -12.38
CA VAL A 379 9.38 -23.14 -13.54
C VAL A 379 8.21 -22.45 -14.24
N LEU A 380 7.11 -23.17 -14.50
CA LEU A 380 5.92 -22.59 -15.13
C LEU A 380 5.30 -21.48 -14.28
N GLY A 381 5.31 -21.63 -12.95
CA GLY A 381 4.83 -20.61 -12.03
C GLY A 381 5.68 -19.32 -12.05
N LEU A 382 6.99 -19.47 -12.12
CA LEU A 382 7.91 -18.34 -12.28
C LEU A 382 7.69 -17.64 -13.63
N LEU A 383 7.53 -18.38 -14.72
CA LEU A 383 7.21 -17.82 -16.03
C LEU A 383 5.86 -17.08 -16.02
N LEU A 384 4.87 -17.63 -15.35
CA LEU A 384 3.55 -16.99 -15.21
C LEU A 384 3.64 -15.68 -14.43
N SER A 385 4.37 -15.67 -13.31
CA SER A 385 4.62 -14.47 -12.51
C SER A 385 5.38 -13.40 -13.32
N THR A 386 6.43 -13.82 -14.04
CA THR A 386 7.22 -12.94 -14.92
C THR A 386 6.34 -12.31 -16.00
N GLY A 387 5.55 -13.13 -16.70
CA GLY A 387 4.60 -12.66 -17.71
C GLY A 387 3.55 -11.70 -17.15
N GLY A 388 3.06 -11.97 -15.94
CA GLY A 388 2.15 -11.08 -15.22
C GLY A 388 2.77 -9.71 -14.90
N ILE A 389 4.01 -9.69 -14.42
CA ILE A 389 4.76 -8.44 -14.13
C ILE A 389 4.98 -7.64 -15.43
N PHE A 390 5.38 -8.29 -16.53
CA PHE A 390 5.53 -7.60 -17.81
C PHE A 390 4.20 -7.05 -18.33
N ALA A 391 3.11 -7.79 -18.18
CA ALA A 391 1.77 -7.31 -18.54
C ALA A 391 1.36 -6.09 -17.73
N ILE A 392 1.60 -6.10 -16.40
CA ILE A 392 1.34 -4.96 -15.52
C ILE A 392 2.18 -3.76 -15.94
N LYS A 393 3.48 -3.94 -16.21
CA LYS A 393 4.35 -2.86 -16.69
C LYS A 393 3.86 -2.26 -18.02
N ALA A 394 3.39 -3.09 -18.93
CA ALA A 394 2.86 -2.62 -20.21
C ALA A 394 1.54 -1.85 -20.06
N LEU A 395 0.67 -2.29 -19.15
CA LEU A 395 -0.62 -1.66 -18.89
C LEU A 395 -0.49 -0.33 -18.13
N LEU A 396 0.48 -0.26 -17.21
CA LEU A 396 0.72 0.90 -16.34
C LEU A 396 1.91 1.74 -16.82
N TYR A 397 2.27 1.64 -18.09
CA TYR A 397 3.39 2.40 -18.67
C TYR A 397 3.19 3.91 -18.46
N GLY A 398 4.22 4.59 -17.95
CA GLY A 398 4.19 6.02 -17.64
C GLY A 398 3.90 6.37 -16.17
N GLN A 399 3.61 5.40 -15.30
CA GLN A 399 3.49 5.63 -13.87
C GLN A 399 4.85 5.49 -13.16
N ASN A 400 5.16 6.43 -12.28
CA ASN A 400 6.44 6.49 -11.57
C ASN A 400 6.73 5.25 -10.70
N THR A 401 5.70 4.67 -10.08
CA THR A 401 5.84 3.49 -9.21
C THR A 401 6.11 2.18 -9.94
N VAL A 402 5.63 2.06 -11.18
CA VAL A 402 5.69 0.81 -11.95
C VAL A 402 7.10 0.52 -12.51
N GLN A 403 7.93 1.56 -12.68
CA GLN A 403 9.33 1.38 -13.09
C GLN A 403 10.13 0.51 -12.11
N TYR A 404 9.81 0.58 -10.81
CA TYR A 404 10.47 -0.19 -9.76
C TYR A 404 9.97 -1.64 -9.65
N LEU A 405 8.85 -1.99 -10.28
CA LEU A 405 8.34 -3.36 -10.26
C LEU A 405 9.20 -4.24 -11.16
N HIS A 406 10.02 -5.09 -10.60
CA HIS A 406 10.87 -6.04 -11.31
C HIS A 406 10.71 -7.45 -10.77
N VAL A 407 11.14 -8.45 -11.56
CA VAL A 407 11.04 -9.84 -11.14
C VAL A 407 12.06 -10.11 -10.04
N HIS A 408 11.56 -10.31 -8.84
CA HIS A 408 12.36 -10.69 -7.68
C HIS A 408 11.86 -12.00 -7.10
N VAL A 409 12.74 -13.01 -7.02
CA VAL A 409 12.40 -14.32 -6.48
C VAL A 409 13.13 -14.53 -5.16
N ALA A 410 12.42 -14.32 -4.06
CA ALA A 410 12.95 -14.63 -2.75
C ALA A 410 13.05 -16.16 -2.59
N TRP A 411 14.26 -16.69 -2.34
CA TRP A 411 14.50 -18.14 -2.22
C TRP A 411 13.67 -18.80 -1.11
N GLN A 412 13.36 -18.05 -0.03
CA GLN A 412 12.50 -18.51 1.07
C GLN A 412 11.06 -18.78 0.57
N MET A 413 10.52 -17.89 -0.27
CA MET A 413 9.19 -18.03 -0.86
C MET A 413 9.14 -19.20 -1.86
N LEU A 414 10.21 -19.39 -2.61
CA LEU A 414 10.34 -20.54 -3.51
C LEU A 414 10.30 -21.88 -2.75
N ILE A 415 11.07 -21.99 -1.67
CA ILE A 415 11.07 -23.17 -0.80
C ILE A 415 9.68 -23.38 -0.18
N ALA A 416 9.02 -22.34 0.29
CA ALA A 416 7.67 -22.43 0.84
C ALA A 416 6.67 -22.97 -0.20
N GLY A 417 6.76 -22.54 -1.45
CA GLY A 417 5.95 -23.06 -2.55
C GLY A 417 6.18 -24.53 -2.84
N ILE A 418 7.44 -24.96 -2.87
CA ILE A 418 7.83 -26.39 -3.07
C ILE A 418 7.35 -27.25 -1.90
N LEU A 419 7.52 -26.78 -0.67
CA LEU A 419 7.04 -27.47 0.54
C LEU A 419 5.52 -27.61 0.52
N LEU A 420 4.80 -26.53 0.23
CA LEU A 420 3.34 -26.54 0.17
C LEU A 420 2.83 -27.49 -0.93
N SER A 421 3.48 -27.52 -2.08
CA SER A 421 3.19 -28.47 -3.17
C SER A 421 3.40 -29.91 -2.74
N THR A 422 4.48 -30.18 -2.02
CA THR A 422 4.80 -31.51 -1.49
C THR A 422 3.77 -31.96 -0.47
N VAL A 423 3.40 -31.08 0.46
CA VAL A 423 2.34 -31.31 1.47
C VAL A 423 1.01 -31.58 0.77
N THR A 424 0.66 -30.80 -0.25
CA THR A 424 -0.56 -30.98 -1.05
C THR A 424 -0.62 -32.36 -1.66
N LEU A 425 0.45 -32.80 -2.28
CA LEU A 425 0.55 -34.12 -2.93
C LEU A 425 0.42 -35.27 -1.92
N VAL A 426 1.08 -35.18 -0.78
CA VAL A 426 1.02 -36.18 0.31
C VAL A 426 -0.38 -36.24 0.91
N LEU A 427 -1.00 -35.10 1.20
CA LEU A 427 -2.37 -35.04 1.72
C LEU A 427 -3.37 -35.64 0.75
N SER A 428 -3.21 -35.34 -0.56
CA SER A 428 -4.08 -35.86 -1.64
C SER A 428 -4.00 -37.39 -1.75
N ALA A 429 -2.81 -37.98 -1.58
CA ALA A 429 -2.59 -39.42 -1.63
C ALA A 429 -3.09 -40.16 -0.37
N ARG A 430 -3.27 -39.47 0.78
CA ARG A 430 -3.56 -40.11 2.09
C ARG A 430 -4.86 -40.92 2.11
N ARG A 431 -5.96 -40.35 1.59
CA ARG A 431 -7.27 -41.04 1.54
C ARG A 431 -7.27 -42.22 0.58
N PRO A 432 -6.81 -42.09 -0.69
CA PRO A 432 -6.68 -43.18 -1.62
C PRO A 432 -5.77 -44.33 -1.10
N ALA A 433 -4.64 -44.01 -0.50
CA ALA A 433 -3.72 -44.97 0.09
C ALA A 433 -4.37 -45.82 1.21
N LYS A 434 -5.15 -45.17 2.10
CA LYS A 434 -5.91 -45.88 3.13
C LYS A 434 -7.00 -46.79 2.54
N GLN A 435 -7.67 -46.36 1.45
CA GLN A 435 -8.69 -47.14 0.80
C GLN A 435 -8.13 -48.35 0.07
N ALA A 436 -6.98 -48.19 -0.62
CA ALA A 436 -6.27 -49.29 -1.29
C ALA A 436 -5.85 -50.40 -0.29
N ALA A 437 -5.32 -49.97 0.88
CA ALA A 437 -4.87 -50.89 1.92
C ALA A 437 -6.02 -51.66 2.64
N LYS A 438 -7.28 -51.15 2.59
CA LYS A 438 -8.46 -51.79 3.21
C LYS A 438 -9.25 -52.68 2.27
N SER A 439 -8.83 -52.85 0.99
CA SER A 439 -9.53 -53.71 0.04
C SER A 439 -9.28 -55.16 0.35
N SER A 440 -10.35 -55.96 0.64
CA SER A 440 -10.24 -57.41 0.80
C SER A 440 -9.92 -58.09 -0.54
N PRO A 441 -9.04 -59.10 -0.57
CA PRO A 441 -8.70 -59.85 -1.81
C PRO A 441 -9.94 -60.43 -2.52
N VAL A 442 -10.85 -61.01 -1.77
CA VAL A 442 -12.08 -61.63 -2.30
C VAL A 442 -13.01 -60.55 -2.93
N ALA A 443 -13.25 -59.44 -2.29
CA ALA A 443 -14.08 -58.34 -2.82
C ALA A 443 -13.44 -57.67 -4.05
N ALA A 444 -12.09 -57.60 -4.12
CA ALA A 444 -11.35 -57.06 -5.26
C ALA A 444 -11.45 -57.98 -6.49
N MET A 445 -11.44 -59.33 -6.29
CA MET A 445 -11.60 -60.29 -7.40
C MET A 445 -13.03 -60.42 -7.88
N ARG A 446 -14.03 -60.37 -6.98
CA ARG A 446 -15.46 -60.49 -7.35
C ARG A 446 -16.03 -59.26 -8.07
N GLY A 447 -15.27 -58.17 -8.22
CA GLY A 447 -15.71 -56.97 -8.94
C GLY A 447 -16.89 -56.22 -8.29
N GLN A 448 -17.25 -56.57 -7.05
CA GLN A 448 -18.35 -55.92 -6.32
C GLN A 448 -17.86 -54.59 -5.69
N ALA A 449 -17.90 -53.56 -6.50
CA ALA A 449 -17.71 -52.20 -5.99
C ALA A 449 -19.05 -51.51 -5.81
N LYS A 450 -19.72 -51.81 -4.70
CA LYS A 450 -20.76 -50.87 -4.17
C LYS A 450 -20.08 -49.63 -3.62
N LYS A 451 -19.48 -48.82 -4.45
CA LYS A 451 -19.08 -47.47 -4.02
C LYS A 451 -20.27 -46.54 -4.19
N SER A 452 -20.69 -46.07 -3.09
CA SER A 452 -21.84 -45.22 -2.86
C SER A 452 -21.92 -44.10 -3.89
N ARG A 453 -22.91 -44.11 -4.76
CA ARG A 453 -23.38 -43.02 -5.62
C ARG A 453 -23.46 -41.71 -4.84
N ARG A 454 -23.73 -41.78 -3.52
CA ARG A 454 -23.68 -40.65 -2.59
C ARG A 454 -22.32 -39.99 -2.45
N ALA A 455 -21.22 -40.76 -2.44
CA ALA A 455 -19.86 -40.16 -2.27
C ALA A 455 -19.44 -39.36 -3.49
N LYS A 456 -19.72 -39.85 -4.71
CA LYS A 456 -19.40 -39.13 -5.96
C LYS A 456 -20.24 -37.86 -6.09
N LYS A 457 -21.56 -37.97 -5.77
CA LYS A 457 -22.48 -36.85 -5.73
C LYS A 457 -21.93 -35.75 -4.80
N ARG A 458 -21.50 -36.10 -3.58
CA ARG A 458 -20.91 -35.15 -2.62
C ARG A 458 -19.66 -34.45 -3.17
N THR A 459 -18.78 -35.17 -3.86
CA THR A 459 -17.56 -34.59 -4.41
C THR A 459 -17.83 -33.54 -5.49
N ILE A 460 -18.73 -33.83 -6.43
CA ILE A 460 -19.11 -32.90 -7.49
C ILE A 460 -19.80 -31.68 -6.89
N THR A 461 -20.79 -31.89 -6.00
CA THR A 461 -21.52 -30.82 -5.34
C THR A 461 -20.57 -29.93 -4.51
N ALA A 462 -19.61 -30.52 -3.79
CA ALA A 462 -18.63 -29.76 -3.02
C ALA A 462 -17.68 -28.94 -3.90
N ALA A 463 -17.23 -29.48 -5.05
CA ALA A 463 -16.40 -28.75 -5.99
C ALA A 463 -17.14 -27.54 -6.58
N ILE A 464 -18.41 -27.74 -7.00
CA ILE A 464 -19.24 -26.63 -7.50
C ILE A 464 -19.48 -25.60 -6.40
N ALA A 465 -19.82 -26.03 -5.18
CA ALA A 465 -20.05 -25.14 -4.06
C ALA A 465 -18.82 -24.29 -3.72
N GLY A 466 -17.62 -24.90 -3.70
CA GLY A 466 -16.37 -24.18 -3.44
C GLY A 466 -16.05 -23.16 -4.51
N CYS A 467 -16.16 -23.53 -5.79
CA CYS A 467 -15.97 -22.57 -6.89
C CYS A 467 -16.99 -21.44 -6.85
N THR A 468 -18.27 -21.72 -6.57
CA THR A 468 -19.32 -20.71 -6.49
C THR A 468 -19.08 -19.76 -5.31
N ALA A 469 -18.75 -20.28 -4.13
CA ALA A 469 -18.49 -19.48 -2.95
C ALA A 469 -17.31 -18.52 -3.16
N LEU A 470 -16.21 -19.03 -3.75
CA LEU A 470 -15.04 -18.23 -4.04
C LEU A 470 -15.34 -17.13 -5.07
N PHE A 471 -16.07 -17.48 -6.14
CA PHE A 471 -16.41 -16.51 -7.19
C PHE A 471 -17.27 -15.37 -6.63
N ILE A 472 -18.24 -15.68 -5.77
CA ILE A 472 -19.09 -14.70 -5.12
C ILE A 472 -18.26 -13.78 -4.21
N LEU A 473 -17.37 -14.37 -3.39
CA LEU A 473 -16.54 -13.59 -2.47
C LEU A 473 -15.59 -12.63 -3.23
N VAL A 474 -14.94 -13.12 -4.28
CA VAL A 474 -14.05 -12.29 -5.13
C VAL A 474 -14.84 -11.20 -5.84
N SER A 475 -15.99 -11.51 -6.40
CA SER A 475 -16.84 -10.54 -7.08
C SER A 475 -17.39 -9.48 -6.11
N TYR A 476 -17.74 -9.88 -4.89
CA TYR A 476 -18.15 -8.94 -3.84
C TYR A 476 -17.02 -8.01 -3.46
N PHE A 477 -15.82 -8.55 -3.22
CA PHE A 477 -14.62 -7.77 -2.91
C PHE A 477 -14.33 -6.74 -4.02
N MET A 478 -14.33 -7.17 -5.28
CA MET A 478 -14.13 -6.27 -6.42
C MET A 478 -15.23 -5.20 -6.52
N GLY A 479 -16.46 -5.57 -6.22
CA GLY A 479 -17.60 -4.64 -6.16
C GLY A 479 -17.39 -3.56 -5.08
N VAL A 480 -16.95 -3.94 -3.90
CA VAL A 480 -16.62 -3.02 -2.81
C VAL A 480 -15.49 -2.09 -3.23
N GLN A 481 -14.41 -2.62 -3.79
CA GLN A 481 -13.28 -1.80 -4.25
C GLN A 481 -13.69 -0.81 -5.34
N THR A 482 -14.45 -1.26 -6.34
CA THR A 482 -14.94 -0.40 -7.44
C THR A 482 -15.79 0.76 -6.92
N ILE A 483 -16.72 0.47 -6.00
CA ILE A 483 -17.58 1.49 -5.41
C ILE A 483 -16.78 2.42 -4.51
N SER A 484 -15.89 1.89 -3.68
CA SER A 484 -15.03 2.68 -2.78
C SER A 484 -14.14 3.65 -3.54
N VAL A 485 -13.49 3.20 -4.62
CA VAL A 485 -12.71 4.07 -5.51
C VAL A 485 -13.60 5.10 -6.20
N GLY A 486 -14.78 4.70 -6.68
CA GLY A 486 -15.75 5.64 -7.25
C GLY A 486 -16.16 6.72 -6.25
N GLN A 487 -16.44 6.35 -5.00
CA GLN A 487 -16.76 7.29 -3.94
C GLN A 487 -15.59 8.21 -3.61
N SER A 488 -14.37 7.68 -3.49
CA SER A 488 -13.17 8.46 -3.27
C SER A 488 -12.93 9.48 -4.37
N ASN A 489 -13.18 9.11 -5.63
CA ASN A 489 -13.05 10.01 -6.78
C ASN A 489 -14.06 11.17 -6.76
N HIS A 490 -15.22 11.00 -6.09
CA HIS A 490 -16.25 12.03 -5.95
C HIS A 490 -16.21 12.80 -4.63
N MET A 491 -15.35 12.39 -3.70
CA MET A 491 -15.32 12.94 -2.34
C MET A 491 -14.87 14.41 -2.27
N PHE A 492 -14.20 14.90 -3.31
CA PHE A 492 -13.68 16.27 -3.42
C PHE A 492 -14.46 17.05 -4.49
N ASP A 493 -15.60 17.59 -4.11
CA ASP A 493 -16.45 18.39 -5.00
C ASP A 493 -16.09 19.89 -4.91
N ASP A 494 -14.81 20.20 -5.09
CA ASP A 494 -14.26 21.54 -5.08
C ASP A 494 -13.99 22.11 -6.47
N HIS A 495 -14.39 21.40 -7.52
CA HIS A 495 -14.17 21.69 -8.93
C HIS A 495 -12.69 21.86 -9.35
N ALA A 496 -11.75 21.71 -8.42
CA ALA A 496 -10.33 21.72 -8.72
C ALA A 496 -9.85 20.33 -9.13
N ASN A 497 -9.00 20.23 -10.14
CA ASN A 497 -8.40 18.96 -10.58
C ASN A 497 -6.91 18.85 -10.28
N VAL A 498 -6.25 19.95 -9.92
CA VAL A 498 -4.88 19.98 -9.41
C VAL A 498 -4.84 20.80 -8.13
N SER A 499 -4.09 20.36 -7.15
CA SER A 499 -3.82 21.13 -5.93
C SER A 499 -2.36 21.00 -5.53
N VAL A 500 -1.83 22.04 -4.87
CA VAL A 500 -0.48 22.08 -4.32
C VAL A 500 -0.56 22.52 -2.88
N ASP A 501 0.00 21.72 -1.97
CA ASP A 501 0.20 22.09 -0.58
C ASP A 501 1.60 22.72 -0.46
N VAL A 502 1.68 24.04 -0.47
CA VAL A 502 2.94 24.78 -0.52
C VAL A 502 3.53 24.90 0.88
N GLN A 503 4.77 24.53 1.00
CA GLN A 503 5.51 24.56 2.25
C GLN A 503 6.34 25.85 2.38
N GLY A 504 6.44 26.38 3.60
CA GLY A 504 7.14 27.62 3.90
C GLY A 504 6.23 28.83 4.02
N SER A 505 6.83 29.99 4.29
CA SER A 505 6.06 31.23 4.49
C SER A 505 5.39 31.74 3.21
N TRP A 506 4.34 32.51 3.38
CA TRP A 506 3.65 33.19 2.27
C TRP A 506 4.58 34.10 1.48
N GLU A 507 5.41 34.87 2.15
CA GLU A 507 6.35 35.81 1.50
C GLU A 507 7.34 35.09 0.59
N ALA A 508 7.89 33.95 1.06
CA ALA A 508 8.81 33.14 0.28
C ALA A 508 8.22 32.56 -1.00
N ASN A 509 6.96 32.15 -0.95
CA ASN A 509 6.31 31.43 -2.03
C ASN A 509 5.36 32.28 -2.89
N ARG A 510 5.04 33.49 -2.44
CA ARG A 510 4.05 34.38 -3.07
C ARG A 510 4.25 34.55 -4.58
N SER A 511 5.49 34.79 -5.02
CA SER A 511 5.78 34.99 -6.43
C SER A 511 5.51 33.75 -7.27
N ALA A 512 5.98 32.59 -6.82
CA ALA A 512 5.79 31.31 -7.53
C ALA A 512 4.30 30.92 -7.55
N VAL A 513 3.62 31.05 -6.41
CA VAL A 513 2.19 30.78 -6.27
C VAL A 513 1.36 31.67 -7.22
N LEU A 514 1.56 32.99 -7.19
CA LEU A 514 0.79 33.92 -8.04
C LEU A 514 1.12 33.80 -9.53
N GLN A 515 2.33 33.36 -9.88
CA GLN A 515 2.68 33.09 -11.27
C GLN A 515 2.07 31.78 -11.75
N SER A 516 2.07 30.73 -10.94
CA SER A 516 1.49 29.43 -11.28
C SER A 516 -0.02 29.50 -11.54
N THR A 517 -0.73 30.41 -10.86
CA THR A 517 -2.18 30.63 -11.12
C THR A 517 -2.47 31.23 -12.52
N LYS A 518 -1.46 31.79 -13.18
CA LYS A 518 -1.58 32.41 -14.51
C LYS A 518 -1.16 31.48 -15.65
N GLU A 519 -0.87 30.22 -15.39
CA GLU A 519 -0.54 29.24 -16.41
C GLU A 519 -1.66 29.10 -17.44
N LYS A 520 -1.28 28.94 -18.72
CA LYS A 520 -2.24 28.94 -19.85
C LYS A 520 -3.33 27.86 -19.75
N SER A 521 -3.03 26.75 -19.11
CA SER A 521 -3.95 25.64 -18.92
C SER A 521 -4.91 25.85 -17.74
N VAL A 522 -4.72 26.89 -16.93
CA VAL A 522 -5.53 27.18 -15.74
C VAL A 522 -6.73 28.05 -16.16
N THR A 523 -7.91 27.55 -15.89
CA THR A 523 -9.18 28.28 -16.12
C THR A 523 -9.63 29.06 -14.89
N GLU A 524 -9.39 28.48 -13.71
CA GLU A 524 -9.68 29.06 -12.41
C GLU A 524 -8.66 28.60 -11.39
N ALA A 525 -8.31 29.49 -10.45
CA ALA A 525 -7.39 29.14 -9.36
C ALA A 525 -7.79 29.85 -8.09
N ALA A 526 -7.61 29.19 -6.97
CA ALA A 526 -7.76 29.75 -5.64
C ALA A 526 -6.50 29.50 -4.80
N VAL A 527 -5.99 30.56 -4.22
CA VAL A 527 -4.95 30.47 -3.19
C VAL A 527 -5.66 30.49 -1.85
N LEU A 528 -5.45 29.45 -1.07
CA LEU A 528 -6.05 29.25 0.23
C LEU A 528 -4.96 29.28 1.29
N ARG A 529 -5.08 30.16 2.26
CA ARG A 529 -4.17 30.24 3.41
C ARG A 529 -4.93 29.85 4.66
N THR A 530 -4.42 28.88 5.38
CA THR A 530 -5.09 28.31 6.55
C THR A 530 -4.38 28.72 7.82
N ALA A 531 -5.11 29.31 8.75
CA ALA A 531 -4.63 29.62 10.10
C ALA A 531 -5.54 28.96 11.15
N ALA A 532 -5.01 28.73 12.33
CA ALA A 532 -5.75 28.22 13.47
C ALA A 532 -6.15 29.38 14.40
N TYR A 533 -7.42 29.44 14.74
CA TYR A 533 -7.96 30.41 15.68
C TYR A 533 -8.52 29.69 16.90
N MET A 534 -7.87 29.89 18.04
CA MET A 534 -8.23 29.23 19.29
C MET A 534 -9.31 30.01 20.00
N VAL A 535 -10.37 29.35 20.40
CA VAL A 535 -11.54 29.90 21.08
C VAL A 535 -11.83 29.13 22.35
N ASN A 536 -12.55 29.77 23.28
CA ASN A 536 -13.05 29.07 24.47
C ASN A 536 -14.17 28.09 24.06
N THR A 537 -14.01 26.82 24.32
CA THR A 537 -14.99 25.76 23.96
C THR A 537 -16.38 26.03 24.51
N LYS A 538 -16.47 26.69 25.69
CA LYS A 538 -17.76 27.04 26.34
C LYS A 538 -18.50 28.15 25.63
N GLU A 539 -17.82 28.99 24.85
CA GLU A 539 -18.41 30.12 24.12
C GLU A 539 -18.88 29.71 22.71
N VAL A 540 -18.54 28.52 22.24
CA VAL A 540 -18.99 28.02 20.93
C VAL A 540 -20.40 27.46 21.04
N PRO A 541 -21.39 28.02 20.35
CA PRO A 541 -22.79 27.57 20.41
C PRO A 541 -22.99 26.33 19.50
N TYR A 542 -22.52 25.18 19.92
CA TYR A 542 -22.69 23.94 19.15
C TYR A 542 -24.16 23.53 19.00
N THR A 543 -24.53 23.06 17.78
CA THR A 543 -25.88 22.52 17.58
C THR A 543 -26.03 21.18 18.29
N GLN A 544 -27.27 20.88 18.75
CA GLN A 544 -27.57 19.56 19.34
C GLN A 544 -27.31 18.41 18.36
N THR A 545 -27.46 18.64 17.06
CA THR A 545 -27.17 17.64 16.01
C THR A 545 -25.70 17.33 15.95
N HIS A 546 -24.83 18.36 16.02
CA HIS A 546 -23.39 18.18 16.01
C HIS A 546 -22.92 17.42 17.27
N ILE A 547 -23.36 17.86 18.46
CA ILE A 547 -23.06 17.19 19.73
C ILE A 547 -23.48 15.70 19.69
N ARG A 548 -24.66 15.40 19.16
CA ARG A 548 -25.16 14.03 19.08
C ARG A 548 -24.34 13.15 18.12
N ARG A 549 -23.81 13.71 17.04
CA ARG A 549 -23.09 12.99 15.99
C ARG A 549 -21.60 12.87 16.23
N ASN A 550 -20.96 13.93 16.73
CA ASN A 550 -19.51 13.96 16.98
C ASN A 550 -19.14 13.74 18.45
N GLY A 551 -20.09 13.76 19.36
CA GLY A 551 -19.86 13.79 20.81
C GLY A 551 -19.89 15.20 21.38
N ALA A 552 -20.18 15.35 22.66
CA ALA A 552 -20.02 16.61 23.36
C ALA A 552 -18.52 16.85 23.64
N PRO A 553 -18.02 18.09 23.49
CA PRO A 553 -16.67 18.41 23.91
C PRO A 553 -16.48 18.09 25.39
N ASP A 554 -15.36 17.52 25.76
CA ASP A 554 -15.01 17.26 27.16
C ASP A 554 -14.59 18.57 27.86
N LEU A 555 -15.59 19.37 28.29
CA LEU A 555 -15.39 20.65 28.92
C LEU A 555 -14.56 20.62 30.22
N LYS A 556 -14.22 19.44 30.74
CA LYS A 556 -13.32 19.29 31.90
C LYS A 556 -11.85 19.29 31.48
N HIS A 557 -11.55 18.76 30.31
CA HIS A 557 -10.19 18.60 29.81
C HIS A 557 -9.92 19.47 28.58
N GLU A 558 -10.96 19.81 27.80
CA GLU A 558 -10.88 20.61 26.57
C GLU A 558 -11.46 22.02 26.83
N THR A 559 -10.67 22.89 27.40
CA THR A 559 -11.07 24.31 27.67
C THR A 559 -11.01 25.15 26.40
N THR A 560 -10.26 24.75 25.40
CA THR A 560 -10.05 25.46 24.13
C THR A 560 -10.46 24.60 22.94
N ALA A 561 -11.08 25.24 21.96
CA ALA A 561 -11.41 24.65 20.66
C ALA A 561 -10.71 25.46 19.56
N VAL A 562 -10.45 24.84 18.43
CA VAL A 562 -9.84 25.51 17.28
C VAL A 562 -10.88 25.67 16.18
N ILE A 563 -11.09 26.92 15.75
CA ILE A 563 -11.82 27.25 14.53
C ILE A 563 -10.78 27.46 13.42
N GLN A 564 -10.97 26.81 12.29
CA GLN A 564 -10.12 27.02 11.12
C GLN A 564 -10.43 28.38 10.48
N VAL A 565 -9.42 29.21 10.30
CA VAL A 565 -9.52 30.43 9.49
C VAL A 565 -8.92 30.14 8.12
N LEU A 566 -9.71 30.33 7.08
CA LEU A 566 -9.35 30.12 5.70
C LEU A 566 -9.38 31.46 4.97
N ALA A 567 -8.22 32.00 4.67
CA ALA A 567 -8.08 33.17 3.83
C ALA A 567 -8.07 32.77 2.36
N VAL A 568 -8.88 33.42 1.58
CA VAL A 568 -9.05 33.20 0.15
C VAL A 568 -8.51 34.41 -0.59
N GLY A 569 -7.76 34.16 -1.67
CA GLY A 569 -7.19 35.22 -2.51
C GLY A 569 -8.27 36.23 -2.97
N GLU A 570 -7.90 37.50 -3.01
CA GLU A 570 -8.81 38.64 -3.15
C GLU A 570 -9.85 38.51 -4.27
N THR A 571 -9.43 38.03 -5.43
CA THR A 571 -10.34 37.88 -6.59
C THR A 571 -11.39 36.80 -6.34
N ALA A 572 -10.99 35.65 -5.81
CA ALA A 572 -11.89 34.56 -5.49
C ALA A 572 -12.81 34.93 -4.33
N TYR A 573 -12.32 35.66 -3.33
CA TYR A 573 -13.14 36.20 -2.24
C TYR A 573 -14.22 37.14 -2.72
N ARG A 574 -13.90 38.09 -3.61
CA ARG A 574 -14.89 39.00 -4.20
C ARG A 574 -15.96 38.27 -5.03
N ASN A 575 -15.58 37.22 -5.77
CA ASN A 575 -16.54 36.40 -6.49
C ASN A 575 -17.48 35.66 -5.52
N TYR A 576 -16.92 35.09 -4.46
CA TYR A 576 -17.69 34.43 -3.42
C TYR A 576 -18.69 35.37 -2.73
N LEU A 577 -18.30 36.61 -2.41
CA LEU A 577 -19.21 37.60 -1.86
C LEU A 577 -20.38 37.90 -2.77
N LYS A 578 -20.13 38.04 -4.08
CA LYS A 578 -21.20 38.24 -5.08
C LYS A 578 -22.20 37.07 -5.10
N GLU A 579 -21.72 35.83 -4.99
CA GLU A 579 -22.57 34.64 -4.90
C GLU A 579 -23.44 34.64 -3.64
N LEU A 580 -22.92 35.19 -2.54
CA LEU A 580 -23.64 35.35 -1.27
C LEU A 580 -24.55 36.58 -1.24
N GLY A 581 -24.47 37.47 -2.25
CA GLY A 581 -25.23 38.72 -2.27
C GLY A 581 -24.71 39.78 -1.31
N LEU A 582 -23.43 39.71 -0.91
CA LEU A 582 -22.79 40.63 0.03
C LEU A 582 -21.92 41.63 -0.71
N SER A 583 -21.86 42.87 -0.19
CA SER A 583 -20.92 43.87 -0.68
C SER A 583 -19.54 43.67 -0.05
N TYR A 584 -18.49 43.97 -0.82
CA TYR A 584 -17.11 43.85 -0.32
C TYR A 584 -16.87 44.78 0.85
N GLU A 585 -17.39 45.99 0.80
CA GLU A 585 -17.21 47.01 1.86
C GLU A 585 -17.83 46.60 3.21
N THR A 586 -18.88 45.78 3.17
CA THR A 586 -19.52 45.25 4.39
C THR A 586 -18.80 44.05 4.98
N ALA A 587 -18.12 43.29 4.13
CA ALA A 587 -17.53 42.02 4.52
C ALA A 587 -15.99 42.03 4.64
N LYS A 588 -15.31 43.09 4.16
CA LYS A 588 -13.84 43.17 4.19
C LYS A 588 -13.20 43.09 5.56
N ASP A 589 -13.89 43.64 6.57
CA ASP A 589 -13.41 43.66 7.96
C ASP A 589 -14.11 42.61 8.85
N CYS A 590 -14.91 41.72 8.28
CA CYS A 590 -15.71 40.72 8.97
C CYS A 590 -15.40 39.31 8.47
N ALA A 591 -15.84 38.32 9.25
CA ALA A 591 -15.69 36.90 8.93
C ALA A 591 -16.97 36.33 8.31
N ILE A 592 -16.84 35.40 7.37
CA ILE A 592 -17.94 34.57 6.88
C ILE A 592 -17.82 33.20 7.54
N PHE A 593 -18.82 32.82 8.29
CA PHE A 593 -18.82 31.52 8.97
C PHE A 593 -19.41 30.45 8.06
N TYR A 594 -18.55 29.51 7.61
CA TYR A 594 -18.97 28.31 6.90
C TYR A 594 -19.47 27.27 7.90
N ASN A 595 -20.79 27.07 7.94
CA ASN A 595 -21.47 26.28 8.94
C ASN A 595 -21.98 24.95 8.35
N ALA A 596 -21.07 24.13 7.90
CA ALA A 596 -21.38 22.78 7.42
C ALA A 596 -20.24 21.82 7.76
N TYR A 597 -20.58 20.70 8.33
CA TYR A 597 -19.67 19.59 8.60
C TYR A 597 -20.15 18.39 7.81
N ALA A 598 -19.25 17.76 7.05
CA ALA A 598 -19.51 16.54 6.34
C ALA A 598 -18.93 15.35 7.12
N GLY A 599 -19.76 14.38 7.43
CA GLY A 599 -19.34 13.20 8.15
C GLY A 599 -20.20 11.98 7.82
N TYR A 600 -19.77 10.81 8.25
CA TYR A 600 -20.50 9.57 8.07
C TYR A 600 -21.46 9.31 9.24
N TRP A 601 -22.76 9.18 8.93
CA TRP A 601 -23.78 8.81 9.89
C TRP A 601 -24.69 7.72 9.30
N ASP A 602 -24.90 6.63 10.06
CA ASP A 602 -25.64 5.45 9.59
C ASP A 602 -25.18 4.90 8.24
N GLY A 603 -23.86 4.93 8.00
CA GLY A 603 -23.25 4.41 6.77
C GLY A 603 -23.47 5.30 5.53
N LYS A 604 -23.93 6.53 5.71
CA LYS A 604 -24.11 7.53 4.64
C LYS A 604 -23.33 8.80 4.97
N GLU A 605 -22.73 9.38 3.94
CA GLU A 605 -22.20 10.71 4.03
C GLU A 605 -23.37 11.71 4.17
N THR A 606 -23.30 12.53 5.19
CA THR A 606 -24.35 13.53 5.49
C THR A 606 -23.68 14.81 5.94
N THR A 607 -24.29 15.94 5.59
CA THR A 607 -23.84 17.26 6.02
C THR A 607 -24.81 17.80 7.10
N TRP A 608 -24.26 18.47 8.11
CA TRP A 608 -25.05 19.13 9.15
C TRP A 608 -24.40 20.42 9.66
N LYS A 609 -25.18 21.28 10.28
CA LYS A 609 -24.68 22.54 10.89
C LYS A 609 -23.89 22.22 12.16
N VAL A 610 -22.73 22.89 12.30
CA VAL A 610 -21.85 22.76 13.46
C VAL A 610 -22.33 23.59 14.63
N THR A 611 -22.64 24.87 14.37
CA THR A 611 -22.94 25.89 15.38
C THR A 611 -24.25 26.62 15.08
N ASP A 612 -24.78 27.31 16.11
CA ASP A 612 -25.96 28.17 16.01
C ASP A 612 -25.58 29.66 15.87
N TYR A 613 -24.34 29.99 15.46
CA TYR A 613 -23.95 31.37 15.18
C TYR A 613 -24.86 32.06 14.17
N LYS A 614 -25.02 33.35 14.32
CA LYS A 614 -25.85 34.23 13.47
C LYS A 614 -25.02 35.39 12.91
N PRO A 615 -25.41 35.96 11.76
CA PRO A 615 -24.82 37.22 11.29
C PRO A 615 -24.92 38.30 12.38
N GLY A 616 -23.81 39.01 12.63
CA GLY A 616 -23.66 39.99 13.69
C GLY A 616 -23.03 39.49 14.99
N ASP A 617 -22.97 38.18 15.22
CA ASP A 617 -22.31 37.62 16.40
C ASP A 617 -20.80 37.86 16.38
N TRP A 618 -20.18 37.84 17.55
CA TRP A 618 -18.74 37.98 17.72
C TRP A 618 -18.12 36.68 18.19
N ILE A 619 -16.98 36.34 17.57
CA ILE A 619 -16.14 35.20 18.00
C ILE A 619 -14.92 35.78 18.70
N ARG A 620 -14.69 35.39 19.95
CA ARG A 620 -13.51 35.77 20.73
C ARG A 620 -12.49 34.66 20.73
N GLY A 621 -11.22 35.00 20.55
CA GLY A 621 -10.17 34.00 20.50
C GLY A 621 -8.79 34.62 20.28
N GLN A 622 -7.89 33.82 19.77
CA GLN A 622 -6.54 34.25 19.42
C GLN A 622 -5.98 33.34 18.31
N PHE A 623 -5.20 33.94 17.41
CA PHE A 623 -4.42 33.14 16.45
C PHE A 623 -3.39 32.28 17.18
N CYS A 624 -3.27 31.03 16.77
CA CYS A 624 -2.39 30.04 17.38
C CYS A 624 -1.31 29.62 16.39
N HIS A 625 -0.06 29.77 16.78
CA HIS A 625 1.11 29.25 16.06
C HIS A 625 1.64 28.02 16.79
N GLU A 626 2.23 27.07 16.06
CA GLU A 626 2.68 25.77 16.63
C GLU A 626 3.55 25.89 17.88
N GLU A 627 4.33 26.97 18.02
CA GLU A 627 5.18 27.22 19.20
C GLU A 627 4.39 27.68 20.45
N GLN A 628 3.10 27.98 20.32
CA GLN A 628 2.28 28.56 21.41
C GLN A 628 1.17 27.64 21.91
N MET A 629 1.05 26.43 21.40
CA MET A 629 -0.04 25.49 21.76
C MET A 629 -0.03 25.04 23.24
N GLU A 630 1.08 25.24 23.95
CA GLU A 630 1.19 24.88 25.39
C GLU A 630 0.72 25.98 26.36
N LYS A 631 0.46 27.19 25.91
CA LYS A 631 0.02 28.28 26.75
C LYS A 631 -1.48 28.54 26.58
N THR A 632 -2.20 28.71 27.68
CA THR A 632 -3.61 29.16 27.65
C THR A 632 -3.65 30.55 27.00
N PRO A 633 -4.31 30.72 25.86
CA PRO A 633 -4.30 32.00 25.16
C PRO A 633 -5.11 33.05 25.89
N ASP A 634 -4.70 34.31 25.79
CA ASP A 634 -5.34 35.45 26.47
C ASP A 634 -6.72 35.84 25.88
N MET A 635 -7.17 35.20 24.79
CA MET A 635 -8.47 35.45 24.11
C MET A 635 -8.79 36.94 23.91
N THR A 636 -7.76 37.71 23.52
CA THR A 636 -7.87 39.18 23.45
C THR A 636 -8.42 39.67 22.11
N ASP A 637 -8.39 38.82 21.10
CA ASP A 637 -8.85 39.17 19.76
C ASP A 637 -10.33 38.82 19.55
N GLN A 638 -10.99 39.52 18.64
CA GLN A 638 -12.40 39.27 18.31
C GLN A 638 -12.68 39.55 16.83
N MET A 639 -13.56 38.75 16.26
CA MET A 639 -14.01 38.93 14.87
C MET A 639 -15.53 38.88 14.77
N GLN A 640 -16.12 39.76 13.97
CA GLN A 640 -17.55 39.84 13.75
C GLN A 640 -17.94 38.96 12.55
N ILE A 641 -19.04 38.23 12.65
CA ILE A 641 -19.59 37.40 11.60
C ILE A 641 -20.49 38.25 10.70
N ALA A 642 -20.08 38.45 9.43
CA ALA A 642 -20.90 39.09 8.42
C ALA A 642 -22.03 38.20 7.90
N ALA A 643 -21.75 36.92 7.72
CA ALA A 643 -22.71 35.95 7.24
C ALA A 643 -22.42 34.54 7.74
N VAL A 644 -23.47 33.70 7.84
CA VAL A 644 -23.40 32.29 8.13
C VAL A 644 -23.95 31.51 6.91
N THR A 645 -23.15 30.66 6.33
CA THR A 645 -23.50 30.02 5.05
C THR A 645 -23.07 28.55 5.02
N THR A 646 -23.69 27.78 4.12
CA THR A 646 -23.28 26.44 3.74
C THR A 646 -22.71 26.38 2.30
N ARG A 647 -22.63 27.53 1.60
CA ARG A 647 -21.98 27.67 0.30
C ARG A 647 -20.48 27.84 0.47
N ARG A 648 -19.70 27.30 -0.43
CA ARG A 648 -18.23 27.31 -0.41
C ARG A 648 -17.68 28.12 -1.57
N PRO A 649 -16.59 28.85 -1.40
CA PRO A 649 -15.85 29.39 -2.55
C PRO A 649 -15.16 28.27 -3.32
N PHE A 650 -14.76 28.56 -4.56
CA PHE A 650 -13.97 27.65 -5.38
C PHE A 650 -12.72 27.18 -4.62
N GLY A 651 -12.38 25.90 -4.74
CA GLY A 651 -11.19 25.28 -4.13
C GLY A 651 -11.36 24.87 -2.67
N VAL A 652 -12.44 25.24 -1.99
CA VAL A 652 -12.73 24.80 -0.62
C VAL A 652 -13.55 23.53 -0.65
N ASP A 653 -13.00 22.44 -0.17
CA ASP A 653 -13.68 21.15 -0.06
C ASP A 653 -14.25 20.90 1.35
N THR A 654 -15.14 19.93 1.48
CA THR A 654 -15.76 19.57 2.78
C THR A 654 -14.81 18.84 3.71
N SER A 655 -13.73 18.27 3.19
CA SER A 655 -12.75 17.52 3.98
C SER A 655 -11.75 18.45 4.70
N GLN A 656 -11.70 19.72 4.32
CA GLN A 656 -10.81 20.71 4.92
C GLN A 656 -11.32 21.25 6.26
N SER A 657 -12.50 20.84 6.71
CA SER A 657 -12.95 21.11 8.08
C SER A 657 -12.16 20.25 9.07
N TYR A 658 -10.91 20.63 9.30
CA TYR A 658 -10.02 19.95 10.26
C TYR A 658 -10.40 20.15 11.71
N THR A 659 -11.42 20.95 11.97
CA THR A 659 -11.87 21.26 13.33
C THR A 659 -13.34 20.99 13.47
N ASP A 660 -13.69 20.33 14.55
CA ASP A 660 -15.09 20.08 14.93
C ASP A 660 -15.87 21.36 15.28
N SER A 661 -15.22 22.53 15.18
CA SER A 661 -15.77 23.83 15.62
C SER A 661 -16.16 24.76 14.48
N GLY A 662 -16.00 24.33 13.21
CA GLY A 662 -16.38 25.09 12.03
C GLY A 662 -15.22 25.80 11.34
N THR A 663 -15.53 26.53 10.27
CA THR A 663 -14.54 27.23 9.44
C THR A 663 -14.96 28.67 9.20
N ILE A 664 -14.01 29.58 9.35
CA ILE A 664 -14.17 31.01 9.05
C ILE A 664 -13.48 31.29 7.72
N ILE A 665 -14.16 31.98 6.82
CA ILE A 665 -13.65 32.39 5.51
C ILE A 665 -13.45 33.90 5.51
N VAL A 666 -12.22 34.33 5.17
CA VAL A 666 -11.81 35.76 5.13
C VAL A 666 -11.04 36.07 3.84
N SER A 667 -10.75 37.31 3.57
CA SER A 667 -9.84 37.71 2.50
C SER A 667 -8.36 37.55 2.94
N ASP A 668 -7.45 37.43 1.97
CA ASP A 668 -6.00 37.46 2.22
C ASP A 668 -5.58 38.74 2.95
N ALA A 669 -6.13 39.92 2.55
CA ALA A 669 -5.83 41.20 3.16
C ALA A 669 -6.26 41.25 4.64
N TRP A 670 -7.37 40.61 4.95
CA TRP A 670 -7.84 40.52 6.34
C TRP A 670 -6.88 39.68 7.17
N LEU A 671 -6.43 38.50 6.66
CA LEU A 671 -5.50 37.65 7.38
C LEU A 671 -4.15 38.35 7.58
N ASP A 672 -3.62 39.04 6.59
CA ASP A 672 -2.34 39.77 6.69
C ASP A 672 -2.40 40.89 7.74
N ALA A 673 -3.56 41.49 7.95
CA ALA A 673 -3.75 42.51 8.97
C ALA A 673 -3.86 41.96 10.41
N HIS A 674 -4.39 40.75 10.58
CA HIS A 674 -4.68 40.18 11.91
C HIS A 674 -3.66 39.12 12.32
N ASP A 675 -2.97 38.49 11.39
CA ASP A 675 -1.89 37.51 11.64
C ASP A 675 -0.65 37.82 10.79
N PRO A 676 0.07 38.93 11.08
CA PRO A 676 1.23 39.35 10.33
C PRO A 676 2.44 38.41 10.46
N GLN A 677 2.44 37.50 11.42
CA GLN A 677 3.51 36.51 11.62
C GLN A 677 3.38 35.26 10.71
N GLY A 678 2.29 35.15 9.97
CA GLY A 678 2.18 34.32 8.76
C GLY A 678 2.40 32.82 8.86
N GLY A 679 2.08 32.20 10.00
CA GLY A 679 2.14 30.74 10.18
C GLY A 679 1.09 29.93 9.39
N ALA A 680 0.49 30.49 8.35
CA ALA A 680 -0.60 29.86 7.63
C ALA A 680 -0.12 28.82 6.63
N LYS A 681 -0.70 27.62 6.67
CA LYS A 681 -0.54 26.62 5.62
C LYS A 681 -1.14 27.13 4.30
N ILE A 682 -0.38 27.04 3.23
CA ILE A 682 -0.78 27.52 1.90
C ILE A 682 -1.18 26.33 1.04
N THR A 683 -2.40 26.35 0.50
CA THR A 683 -2.86 25.39 -0.49
C THR A 683 -3.34 26.13 -1.73
N VAL A 684 -2.83 25.77 -2.89
CA VAL A 684 -3.30 26.33 -4.17
C VAL A 684 -4.13 25.28 -4.89
N LYS A 685 -5.32 25.67 -5.30
CA LYS A 685 -6.28 24.84 -6.02
C LYS A 685 -6.44 25.36 -7.45
N TYR A 686 -6.40 24.47 -8.41
CA TYR A 686 -6.48 24.81 -9.85
C TYR A 686 -7.58 23.99 -10.53
N ALA A 687 -8.39 24.66 -11.32
CA ALA A 687 -9.15 24.04 -12.40
C ALA A 687 -8.33 24.19 -13.68
N SER A 688 -7.85 23.10 -14.25
CA SER A 688 -7.00 23.10 -15.42
C SER A 688 -7.64 22.30 -16.56
N THR A 689 -7.51 22.80 -17.80
CA THR A 689 -7.89 22.06 -19.00
C THR A 689 -6.90 20.95 -19.37
N ASP A 690 -5.65 21.08 -18.91
CA ASP A 690 -4.59 20.07 -19.07
C ASP A 690 -3.83 19.90 -17.74
N PRO A 691 -4.37 19.06 -16.83
CA PRO A 691 -3.76 18.82 -15.54
C PRO A 691 -2.35 18.21 -15.62
N GLY A 692 -2.06 17.45 -16.69
CA GLY A 692 -0.75 16.83 -16.90
C GLY A 692 0.35 17.85 -17.17
N THR A 693 0.11 18.76 -18.12
CA THR A 693 1.04 19.85 -18.43
C THR A 693 1.20 20.81 -17.25
N LEU A 694 0.10 21.09 -16.54
CA LEU A 694 0.17 21.92 -15.34
C LEU A 694 1.04 21.28 -14.26
N THR A 695 0.85 19.99 -13.96
CA THR A 695 1.68 19.26 -12.99
C THR A 695 3.16 19.35 -13.34
N GLN A 696 3.52 19.15 -14.60
CA GLN A 696 4.91 19.29 -15.05
C GLN A 696 5.46 20.72 -14.89
N ALA A 697 4.64 21.73 -15.14
CA ALA A 697 5.03 23.12 -14.93
C ALA A 697 5.23 23.42 -13.43
N LEU A 698 4.35 22.91 -12.58
CA LEU A 698 4.46 23.06 -11.12
C LEU A 698 5.76 22.43 -10.59
N GLU A 699 6.12 21.24 -11.07
CA GLU A 699 7.37 20.58 -10.71
C GLU A 699 8.62 21.26 -11.30
N LYS A 700 8.58 21.57 -12.60
CA LYS A 700 9.79 21.96 -13.34
C LYS A 700 10.04 23.45 -13.37
N THR A 701 8.99 24.27 -13.38
CA THR A 701 9.11 25.74 -13.47
C THR A 701 9.03 26.39 -12.11
N TYR A 702 8.09 25.91 -11.26
CA TYR A 702 7.85 26.49 -9.93
C TYR A 702 8.53 25.73 -8.79
N ASP A 703 9.10 24.54 -9.07
CA ASP A 703 9.87 23.70 -8.14
C ASP A 703 9.12 23.29 -6.87
N PHE A 704 7.78 23.10 -7.03
CA PHE A 704 7.01 22.46 -5.97
C PHE A 704 7.37 20.98 -5.91
N TYR A 705 7.39 20.41 -4.71
CA TYR A 705 7.67 18.99 -4.56
C TYR A 705 6.59 18.14 -5.24
N PRO A 706 6.95 17.06 -5.94
CA PRO A 706 5.98 16.14 -6.51
C PRO A 706 4.96 15.61 -5.49
N GLU A 707 5.39 15.45 -4.24
CA GLU A 707 4.55 14.99 -3.12
C GLU A 707 3.55 16.04 -2.64
N GLU A 708 3.84 17.33 -2.88
CA GLU A 708 2.96 18.46 -2.58
C GLU A 708 1.88 18.62 -3.65
N ILE A 709 2.14 18.11 -4.87
CA ILE A 709 1.25 18.25 -6.01
C ILE A 709 0.29 17.07 -6.07
N ARG A 710 -0.99 17.34 -5.99
CA ARG A 710 -2.04 16.35 -6.16
C ARG A 710 -2.77 16.62 -7.47
N ASN A 711 -2.57 15.77 -8.45
CA ASN A 711 -3.32 15.75 -9.69
C ASN A 711 -4.44 14.72 -9.59
N ARG A 712 -5.68 15.19 -9.41
CA ARG A 712 -6.85 14.35 -9.21
C ARG A 712 -7.17 13.47 -10.41
N ASP A 713 -7.02 14.01 -11.62
CA ASP A 713 -7.27 13.24 -12.83
C ASP A 713 -6.25 12.11 -13.00
N LEU A 714 -4.99 12.39 -12.69
CA LEU A 714 -3.95 11.38 -12.68
C LEU A 714 -4.22 10.33 -11.58
N GLN A 715 -4.52 10.76 -10.37
CA GLN A 715 -4.84 9.89 -9.25
C GLN A 715 -6.07 9.01 -9.52
N ASN A 716 -7.12 9.58 -10.14
CA ASN A 716 -8.30 8.82 -10.54
C ASN A 716 -7.97 7.78 -11.62
N ARG A 717 -7.13 8.14 -12.61
CA ARG A 717 -6.62 7.19 -13.61
C ARG A 717 -5.79 6.09 -12.95
N GLU A 718 -4.91 6.44 -12.03
CA GLU A 718 -4.10 5.48 -11.28
C GLU A 718 -4.97 4.53 -10.44
N ASN A 719 -5.92 5.05 -9.70
CA ASN A 719 -6.86 4.26 -8.92
C ASN A 719 -7.68 3.30 -9.79
N ASN A 720 -8.20 3.79 -10.92
CA ASN A 720 -8.95 2.96 -11.86
C ASN A 720 -8.06 1.89 -12.52
N MET A 721 -6.81 2.22 -12.85
CA MET A 721 -5.85 1.25 -13.37
C MET A 721 -5.46 0.21 -12.33
N LEU A 722 -5.26 0.60 -11.07
CA LEU A 722 -5.00 -0.34 -9.98
C LEU A 722 -6.18 -1.29 -9.79
N LEU A 723 -7.42 -0.80 -9.82
CA LEU A 723 -8.62 -1.65 -9.83
C LEU A 723 -8.63 -2.65 -10.99
N PHE A 724 -8.25 -2.20 -12.18
CA PHE A 724 -8.18 -3.07 -13.36
C PHE A 724 -7.11 -4.15 -13.21
N VAL A 725 -5.93 -3.80 -12.68
CA VAL A 725 -4.83 -4.75 -12.39
C VAL A 725 -5.23 -5.75 -11.31
N ASP A 726 -5.85 -5.28 -10.23
CA ASP A 726 -6.39 -6.13 -9.16
C ASP A 726 -7.46 -7.08 -9.72
N GLY A 727 -8.32 -6.56 -10.59
CA GLY A 727 -9.31 -7.37 -11.30
C GLY A 727 -8.67 -8.48 -12.13
N ILE A 728 -7.68 -8.17 -12.95
CA ILE A 728 -6.95 -9.16 -13.75
C ILE A 728 -6.29 -10.21 -12.84
N ALA A 729 -5.61 -9.78 -11.79
CA ALA A 729 -4.93 -10.68 -10.86
C ALA A 729 -5.91 -11.62 -10.14
N LEU A 730 -6.98 -11.07 -9.58
CA LEU A 730 -7.97 -11.84 -8.81
C LEU A 730 -8.82 -12.75 -9.71
N TYR A 731 -9.32 -12.25 -10.84
CA TYR A 731 -10.09 -13.09 -11.77
C TYR A 731 -9.20 -14.06 -12.53
N GLY A 732 -7.94 -13.72 -12.82
CA GLY A 732 -6.94 -14.66 -13.36
C GLY A 732 -6.67 -15.82 -12.40
N PHE A 733 -6.47 -15.51 -11.12
CA PHE A 733 -6.36 -16.52 -10.06
C PHE A 733 -7.64 -17.36 -9.95
N LEU A 734 -8.79 -16.72 -9.94
CA LEU A 734 -10.09 -17.38 -9.89
C LEU A 734 -10.29 -18.33 -11.06
N LEU A 735 -9.93 -17.92 -12.28
CA LEU A 735 -9.97 -18.75 -13.48
C LEU A 735 -9.10 -20.01 -13.32
N ALA A 736 -7.91 -19.87 -12.75
CA ALA A 736 -7.04 -21.01 -12.50
C ALA A 736 -7.67 -22.00 -11.50
N VAL A 737 -8.27 -21.52 -10.42
CA VAL A 737 -9.00 -22.37 -9.45
C VAL A 737 -10.23 -23.01 -10.10
N LEU A 738 -10.96 -22.25 -10.92
CA LEU A 738 -12.09 -22.78 -11.70
C LEU A 738 -11.68 -23.89 -12.66
N LEU A 739 -10.55 -23.73 -13.35
CA LEU A 739 -10.01 -24.78 -14.24
C LEU A 739 -9.68 -26.08 -13.47
N ILE A 740 -9.12 -25.96 -12.26
CA ILE A 740 -8.92 -27.12 -11.38
C ILE A 740 -10.27 -27.74 -11.00
N GLY A 741 -11.26 -26.93 -10.62
CA GLY A 741 -12.61 -27.38 -10.28
C GLY A 741 -13.33 -28.07 -11.45
N VAL A 742 -13.28 -27.45 -12.63
CA VAL A 742 -13.83 -28.01 -13.88
C VAL A 742 -13.17 -29.35 -14.23
N THR A 743 -11.83 -29.42 -14.17
CA THR A 743 -11.09 -30.65 -14.42
C THR A 743 -11.51 -31.76 -13.46
N ASN A 744 -11.71 -31.42 -12.17
CA ASN A 744 -12.19 -32.37 -11.16
C ASN A 744 -13.61 -32.87 -11.46
N ILE A 745 -14.52 -31.95 -11.81
CA ILE A 745 -15.90 -32.29 -12.19
C ILE A 745 -15.90 -33.18 -13.44
N CYS A 746 -15.20 -32.77 -14.49
CA CYS A 746 -15.07 -33.56 -15.75
C CYS A 746 -14.53 -34.96 -15.48
N ASN A 747 -13.44 -35.07 -14.73
CA ASN A 747 -12.82 -36.33 -14.41
C ASN A 747 -13.76 -37.25 -13.61
N THR A 748 -14.46 -36.72 -12.63
CA THR A 748 -15.41 -37.49 -11.81
C THR A 748 -16.65 -37.92 -12.59
N VAL A 749 -17.20 -37.02 -13.41
CA VAL A 749 -18.40 -37.33 -14.24
C VAL A 749 -18.07 -38.31 -15.34
N LEU A 750 -16.98 -38.10 -16.08
CA LEU A 750 -16.60 -39.03 -17.17
C LEU A 750 -16.30 -40.42 -16.63
N THR A 751 -15.63 -40.52 -15.48
CA THR A 751 -15.38 -41.80 -14.83
C THR A 751 -16.66 -42.45 -14.37
N ASP A 752 -17.62 -41.72 -13.85
CA ASP A 752 -18.91 -42.27 -13.46
C ASP A 752 -19.68 -42.80 -14.65
N LEU A 753 -19.71 -42.08 -15.76
CA LEU A 753 -20.31 -42.51 -17.02
C LEU A 753 -19.68 -43.80 -17.57
N TRP A 754 -18.34 -43.92 -17.51
CA TRP A 754 -17.63 -45.09 -17.96
C TRP A 754 -17.90 -46.33 -17.09
N GLN A 755 -17.97 -46.18 -15.80
CA GLN A 755 -18.27 -47.26 -14.86
C GLN A 755 -19.73 -47.76 -15.01
N ARG A 756 -20.66 -46.88 -15.40
CA ARG A 756 -22.08 -47.17 -15.62
C ARG A 756 -22.39 -47.68 -17.04
N ARG A 757 -21.37 -47.83 -17.89
CA ARG A 757 -21.57 -48.27 -19.30
C ARG A 757 -22.39 -49.58 -19.41
N ARG A 758 -22.12 -50.56 -18.53
CA ARG A 758 -22.90 -51.81 -18.48
C ARG A 758 -24.36 -51.58 -18.07
N GLU A 759 -24.63 -50.70 -17.11
CA GLU A 759 -25.96 -50.27 -16.67
C GLU A 759 -26.75 -49.66 -17.85
N PHE A 760 -26.09 -48.77 -18.62
CA PHE A 760 -26.72 -48.17 -19.80
C PHE A 760 -27.00 -49.19 -20.92
N VAL A 761 -26.11 -50.16 -21.12
CA VAL A 761 -26.33 -51.25 -22.10
C VAL A 761 -27.58 -52.06 -21.67
N ILE A 762 -27.71 -52.44 -20.41
CA ILE A 762 -28.88 -53.15 -19.87
C ILE A 762 -30.15 -52.32 -20.03
N LEU A 763 -30.14 -51.01 -19.68
CA LEU A 763 -31.29 -50.15 -19.84
C LEU A 763 -31.72 -50.00 -21.30
N ARG A 764 -30.80 -49.98 -22.25
CA ARG A 764 -31.11 -49.96 -23.66
C ARG A 764 -31.68 -51.30 -24.17
N SER A 765 -31.22 -52.42 -23.64
CA SER A 765 -31.77 -53.74 -24.00
C SER A 765 -33.21 -53.89 -23.47
N VAL A 766 -33.63 -53.13 -22.48
CA VAL A 766 -34.99 -53.03 -21.93
C VAL A 766 -35.81 -51.94 -22.64
N GLY A 767 -35.28 -51.31 -23.72
CA GLY A 767 -36.04 -50.35 -24.55
C GLY A 767 -35.81 -48.83 -24.23
N MET A 768 -34.79 -48.47 -23.44
CA MET A 768 -34.47 -47.06 -23.21
C MET A 768 -33.95 -46.40 -24.47
N THR A 769 -34.59 -45.30 -24.93
CA THR A 769 -34.13 -44.52 -26.07
C THR A 769 -32.92 -43.60 -25.75
N PRO A 770 -32.08 -43.24 -26.75
CA PRO A 770 -31.02 -42.29 -26.54
C PRO A 770 -31.47 -40.91 -25.99
N LYS A 771 -32.69 -40.48 -26.32
CA LYS A 771 -33.33 -39.25 -25.85
C LYS A 771 -33.62 -39.34 -24.35
N GLN A 772 -34.17 -40.50 -23.89
CA GLN A 772 -34.41 -40.74 -22.47
C GLN A 772 -33.13 -40.84 -21.65
N GLU A 773 -32.07 -41.47 -22.19
CA GLU A 773 -30.77 -41.53 -21.56
C GLU A 773 -30.18 -40.11 -21.36
N LYS A 774 -30.26 -39.25 -22.40
CA LYS A 774 -29.85 -37.87 -22.34
C LYS A 774 -30.61 -37.06 -21.27
N GLN A 775 -31.93 -37.22 -21.23
CA GLN A 775 -32.75 -36.54 -20.25
C GLN A 775 -32.46 -36.98 -18.81
N MET A 776 -32.22 -38.27 -18.60
CA MET A 776 -31.85 -38.87 -17.31
C MET A 776 -30.50 -38.27 -16.82
N LEU A 777 -29.46 -38.19 -17.67
CA LEU A 777 -28.17 -37.60 -17.34
C LEU A 777 -28.28 -36.09 -17.09
N ALA A 778 -29.07 -35.41 -17.92
CA ALA A 778 -29.31 -33.97 -17.73
C ALA A 778 -29.97 -33.64 -16.39
N LYS A 779 -30.98 -34.39 -15.99
CA LYS A 779 -31.65 -34.25 -14.67
C LYS A 779 -30.67 -34.49 -13.51
N GLU A 780 -29.81 -35.51 -13.64
CA GLU A 780 -28.80 -35.85 -12.62
C GLU A 780 -27.77 -34.74 -12.46
N PHE A 781 -27.20 -34.25 -13.56
CA PHE A 781 -26.20 -33.20 -13.55
C PHE A 781 -26.76 -31.84 -13.12
N PHE A 782 -27.99 -31.52 -13.55
CA PHE A 782 -28.68 -30.34 -13.07
C PHE A 782 -28.89 -30.37 -11.55
N GLY A 783 -29.24 -31.55 -10.99
CA GLY A 783 -29.35 -31.71 -9.54
C GLY A 783 -28.03 -31.46 -8.80
N TYR A 784 -26.87 -31.85 -9.37
CA TYR A 784 -25.56 -31.57 -8.79
C TYR A 784 -25.25 -30.08 -8.86
N GLY A 785 -25.51 -29.44 -10.00
CA GLY A 785 -25.32 -28.01 -10.23
C GLY A 785 -26.18 -27.19 -9.27
N ARG A 786 -27.46 -27.42 -9.21
CA ARG A 786 -28.39 -26.71 -8.32
C ARG A 786 -27.99 -26.77 -6.85
N ASN A 787 -27.69 -27.97 -6.34
CA ASN A 787 -27.33 -28.15 -4.95
C ASN A 787 -25.92 -27.52 -4.65
N GLY A 788 -24.99 -27.61 -5.59
CA GLY A 788 -23.67 -26.99 -5.44
C GLY A 788 -23.75 -25.46 -5.41
N ILE A 789 -24.50 -24.88 -6.35
CA ILE A 789 -24.74 -23.43 -6.38
C ILE A 789 -25.44 -22.96 -5.10
N ALA A 790 -26.50 -23.63 -4.66
CA ALA A 790 -27.23 -23.26 -3.44
C ALA A 790 -26.31 -23.23 -2.19
N ILE A 791 -25.47 -24.27 -2.01
CA ILE A 791 -24.52 -24.33 -0.91
C ILE A 791 -23.43 -23.23 -1.07
N GLY A 792 -22.93 -23.03 -2.28
CA GLY A 792 -21.91 -22.01 -2.59
C GLY A 792 -22.42 -20.58 -2.35
N LEU A 793 -23.67 -20.29 -2.69
CA LEU A 793 -24.35 -19.02 -2.39
C LEU A 793 -24.41 -18.75 -0.89
N VAL A 794 -24.79 -19.75 -0.09
CA VAL A 794 -24.83 -19.60 1.37
C VAL A 794 -23.43 -19.34 1.92
N ILE A 795 -22.44 -20.14 1.56
CA ILE A 795 -21.07 -19.99 2.07
C ILE A 795 -20.44 -18.67 1.59
N GLY A 796 -20.53 -18.35 0.30
CA GLY A 796 -20.00 -17.13 -0.28
C GLY A 796 -20.72 -15.90 0.26
N GLY A 797 -22.05 -15.95 0.41
CA GLY A 797 -22.85 -14.88 1.01
C GLY A 797 -22.48 -14.61 2.47
N CYS A 798 -22.33 -15.66 3.29
CA CYS A 798 -21.87 -15.50 4.68
C CYS A 798 -20.46 -14.90 4.76
N ALA A 799 -19.54 -15.34 3.90
CA ALA A 799 -18.19 -14.80 3.83
C ALA A 799 -18.18 -13.32 3.39
N SER A 800 -19.01 -12.97 2.39
CA SER A 800 -19.18 -11.59 1.94
C SER A 800 -19.82 -10.69 3.01
N ALA A 801 -20.81 -11.20 3.75
CA ALA A 801 -21.43 -10.49 4.86
C ALA A 801 -20.44 -10.24 6.01
N LEU A 802 -19.58 -11.22 6.31
CA LEU A 802 -18.51 -11.06 7.31
C LEU A 802 -17.49 -10.02 6.85
N TYR A 803 -17.08 -10.05 5.59
CA TYR A 803 -16.20 -9.05 5.01
C TYR A 803 -16.82 -7.64 5.09
N TYR A 804 -18.10 -7.49 4.72
CA TYR A 804 -18.83 -6.23 4.86
C TYR A 804 -18.78 -5.68 6.27
N ARG A 805 -19.08 -6.52 7.26
CA ARG A 805 -19.12 -6.10 8.67
C ARG A 805 -17.76 -5.65 9.21
N ILE A 806 -16.68 -6.27 8.73
CA ILE A 806 -15.32 -6.01 9.24
C ILE A 806 -14.66 -4.85 8.50
N PHE A 807 -14.82 -4.77 7.17
CA PHE A 807 -13.98 -3.92 6.32
C PHE A 807 -14.75 -2.94 5.42
N ALA A 808 -16.06 -3.11 5.24
CA ALA A 808 -16.79 -2.40 4.20
C ALA A 808 -18.13 -1.81 4.67
N SER A 809 -18.29 -1.52 5.94
CA SER A 809 -19.58 -1.14 6.56
C SER A 809 -20.25 0.11 5.99
N GLY A 810 -19.54 0.94 5.20
CA GLY A 810 -20.08 2.12 4.52
C GLY A 810 -20.41 1.93 3.03
N VAL A 811 -20.03 0.81 2.41
CA VAL A 811 -20.12 0.62 0.95
C VAL A 811 -21.41 -0.09 0.58
N GLN A 812 -22.35 0.59 -0.07
CA GLN A 812 -23.63 0.02 -0.54
C GLN A 812 -23.57 -0.32 -2.03
N GLY A 813 -24.33 -1.31 -2.47
CA GLY A 813 -24.46 -1.68 -3.90
C GLY A 813 -23.55 -2.83 -4.38
N ALA A 814 -22.57 -3.26 -3.62
CA ALA A 814 -21.66 -4.36 -4.01
C ALA A 814 -22.36 -5.73 -4.21
N LEU A 815 -23.59 -5.89 -3.70
CA LEU A 815 -24.40 -7.10 -3.88
C LEU A 815 -24.73 -7.39 -5.35
N TRP A 816 -24.85 -6.38 -6.21
CA TRP A 816 -25.10 -6.59 -7.65
C TRP A 816 -23.99 -7.38 -8.34
N PHE A 817 -22.75 -7.24 -7.89
CA PHE A 817 -21.61 -8.03 -8.38
C PHE A 817 -21.77 -9.52 -8.03
N CYS A 818 -22.35 -9.85 -6.87
CA CYS A 818 -22.66 -11.23 -6.49
C CYS A 818 -23.76 -11.83 -7.37
N VAL A 819 -24.78 -11.05 -7.72
CA VAL A 819 -25.85 -11.48 -8.62
C VAL A 819 -25.29 -11.79 -10.01
N ALA A 820 -24.51 -10.88 -10.57
CA ALA A 820 -23.85 -11.08 -11.87
C ALA A 820 -22.94 -12.32 -11.85
N ALA A 821 -22.12 -12.48 -10.81
CA ALA A 821 -21.26 -13.65 -10.61
C ALA A 821 -22.09 -14.96 -10.60
N THR A 822 -23.20 -14.99 -9.91
CA THR A 822 -24.07 -16.18 -9.83
C THR A 822 -24.61 -16.56 -11.21
N VAL A 823 -25.04 -15.58 -12.00
CA VAL A 823 -25.52 -15.80 -13.38
C VAL A 823 -24.42 -16.40 -14.26
N VAL A 824 -23.21 -15.82 -14.20
CA VAL A 824 -22.05 -16.31 -14.97
C VAL A 824 -21.73 -17.77 -14.64
N ILE A 825 -21.70 -18.12 -13.36
CA ILE A 825 -21.47 -19.51 -12.93
C ILE A 825 -22.58 -20.45 -13.42
N MET A 826 -23.85 -20.06 -13.32
CA MET A 826 -24.96 -20.85 -13.78
C MET A 826 -24.83 -21.15 -15.27
N VAL A 827 -24.57 -20.14 -16.08
CA VAL A 827 -24.36 -20.29 -17.53
C VAL A 827 -23.16 -21.18 -17.81
N GLY A 828 -22.03 -20.95 -17.18
CA GLY A 828 -20.81 -21.74 -17.33
C GLY A 828 -21.00 -23.21 -17.00
N LEU A 829 -21.68 -23.54 -15.91
CA LEU A 829 -22.00 -24.93 -15.55
C LEU A 829 -22.98 -25.59 -16.51
N LEU A 830 -24.00 -24.87 -17.01
CA LEU A 830 -24.92 -25.40 -18.02
C LEU A 830 -24.18 -25.78 -19.31
N LEU A 831 -23.30 -24.89 -19.79
CA LEU A 831 -22.46 -25.16 -20.97
C LEU A 831 -21.52 -26.36 -20.76
N LEU A 832 -20.87 -26.45 -19.60
CA LEU A 832 -19.98 -27.55 -19.23
C LEU A 832 -20.74 -28.91 -19.24
N PHE A 833 -21.88 -28.97 -18.57
CA PHE A 833 -22.66 -30.21 -18.52
C PHE A 833 -23.25 -30.60 -19.88
N ALA A 834 -23.74 -29.63 -20.66
CA ALA A 834 -24.18 -29.86 -22.03
C ALA A 834 -23.06 -30.44 -22.91
N GLY A 835 -21.85 -29.87 -22.81
CA GLY A 835 -20.65 -30.37 -23.52
C GLY A 835 -20.26 -31.79 -23.09
N MET A 836 -20.29 -32.11 -21.80
CA MET A 836 -20.00 -33.45 -21.30
C MET A 836 -21.01 -34.50 -21.75
N ILE A 837 -22.30 -34.15 -21.72
CA ILE A 837 -23.37 -35.04 -22.22
C ILE A 837 -23.19 -35.29 -23.72
N ARG A 838 -22.94 -34.26 -24.52
CA ARG A 838 -22.67 -34.38 -25.96
C ARG A 838 -21.46 -35.27 -26.24
N TYR A 839 -20.35 -35.03 -25.51
CA TYR A 839 -19.12 -35.86 -25.64
C TYR A 839 -19.38 -37.34 -25.28
N ALA A 840 -20.13 -37.62 -24.21
CA ALA A 840 -20.48 -38.94 -23.77
C ALA A 840 -21.32 -39.69 -24.84
N MET A 841 -22.17 -38.95 -25.58
CA MET A 841 -23.01 -39.49 -26.63
C MET A 841 -22.28 -39.73 -27.96
N MET A 842 -21.27 -38.89 -28.29
CA MET A 842 -20.47 -39.03 -29.53
C MET A 842 -19.45 -40.15 -29.49
N LYS A 843 -18.98 -40.54 -28.30
CA LYS A 843 -17.94 -41.59 -28.15
C LYS A 843 -18.50 -43.01 -27.95
N LYS A 844 -19.74 -43.19 -28.27
CA LYS A 844 -20.45 -44.49 -28.36
C LYS A 844 -20.55 -44.96 -29.80
#